data_0b152257ff7796206a854827204bba68
#
_entry.id   0b152257ff7796206a854827204bba68
#
_cell.length_a   1.000
_cell.length_b   1.000
_cell.length_c   1.000
_cell.angle_alpha   90.00
_cell.angle_beta   90.00
_cell.angle_gamma   90.00
#
_symmetry.space_group_name_H-M   'P 1'
#
loop_
_entity.id
_entity.type
_entity.pdbx_description
1 polymer ?
#
loop_
_entity_poly.entity_id
_entity_poly.type
_entity_poly.pdbx_seq_one_letter_code
_entity_poly.pdbx_strand_id
1 'polypeptide(L)'
;MSLFEQEYKKLNKLQKEAVDTIEGPVMVVAGPGTGKTQILALRIGKILKTTDINPDSILCLTFTRSGVNAMKNRLLQYIGLESNKVKVSTFHAFAIEIIEKYYTFLDFPQIPNLIKEDEAVFLVDDILENGSWDYLRPRTNPQMYFNDLKSLISILKRERITVEEFEKQIKKDIEFLENDPESISSRGESKGKVKKEIEKKIESLSRTLEVVEFYRIYEERKRESFLMDYDDVLEFVVSIVSNSEDARADIYENYQYVLVDEHQDSSGVQNSFLKAVWGEVENPNIFVVGDDRQLIYAFSGANLSYFEEFANYFGRTKLITLLDNYRSTSRILDLADSILESSISKGKLKSNKGGGESVFLREYEYPRDEILSAGLYFKSLIEQGESLEEMAILVPKNHHVRTANSILKNLNLPVLDQDNLSLFSLNKTDSFLRVLRIIDKPFDSVSVSLSLLDKYSGIDKLEAHRYLEENKKENLSLDNLLENRETGLFANENNIFKWGKTLKSLLDKKDKKLSFLISEIGNIIYINNSEDNHDLLENVEFVRTFIHLALMFETKNLNPTIGQFLNYIERLKTYGNHIDVATLGVSKGIQVMTLHKSKGLEYKYVWIAHMNEETFMSEKRSPFALPEYVRDRLAKRSQEDAKRELYVAITRAKEYCTLSYANLNYTGGELNLASIIQELPDIHFIKKRKDENELELLENSINGPKIFTSSIIDLALEKGESRVLDEINEFVRENYKDTKVSVSLLNNFFECPFKWYFRNFLKLPEPKSVSLALGSAVHNTIEFILKNKILPKAKELESFINQDLRKEGISNDKEILRLSKTASNIIEDFLASFYKNIAKDFSSERSVSFLDKDLGINIYGKIDLTENTSDGRIVITDFKTGKPKTKTEIEKIDEEGRLSAYMRQLAMYSYLVKQSQNREVDISQLFFLEREHNDKNKVYITNIDNEKIDLLLRDIKDYVESLENHHWMDRKCNFKSFGGKNDPCPYCALAKNIFLK
;
A
#
# COMPACT_ATOMS: atom_id res chain seq x y z
N MET A 1 -12.92 -19.71 49.97
CA MET A 1 -13.47 -18.53 49.34
C MET A 1 -13.14 -18.64 47.87
N SER A 2 -14.15 -18.65 46.97
CA SER A 2 -13.87 -18.75 45.51
C SER A 2 -13.15 -17.52 45.00
N LEU A 3 -12.42 -17.62 43.87
CA LEU A 3 -11.76 -16.47 43.27
C LEU A 3 -12.77 -15.35 42.95
N PHE A 4 -13.98 -15.74 42.51
CA PHE A 4 -15.09 -14.81 42.32
C PHE A 4 -15.37 -13.98 43.58
N GLU A 5 -15.49 -14.63 44.78
CA GLU A 5 -15.79 -13.91 46.01
C GLU A 5 -14.64 -13.01 46.47
N GLN A 6 -13.40 -13.40 46.20
CA GLN A 6 -12.23 -12.57 46.48
C GLN A 6 -12.23 -11.31 45.62
N GLU A 7 -12.44 -11.45 44.32
CA GLU A 7 -12.44 -10.32 43.36
C GLU A 7 -13.67 -9.41 43.53
N TYR A 8 -14.84 -10.01 43.83
CA TYR A 8 -16.05 -9.25 44.12
C TYR A 8 -15.91 -8.37 45.40
N LYS A 9 -15.19 -8.86 46.43
CA LYS A 9 -14.91 -8.06 47.63
C LYS A 9 -14.01 -6.85 47.39
N LYS A 10 -13.11 -6.93 46.41
CA LYS A 10 -12.21 -5.84 46.04
C LYS A 10 -12.90 -4.70 45.30
N LEU A 11 -14.13 -4.90 44.80
CA LEU A 11 -14.85 -3.88 44.04
C LEU A 11 -15.17 -2.67 44.93
N ASN A 12 -15.03 -1.45 44.37
CA ASN A 12 -15.54 -0.23 44.99
C ASN A 12 -17.09 -0.18 44.92
N LYS A 13 -17.68 0.83 45.55
CA LYS A 13 -19.13 0.98 45.64
C LYS A 13 -19.84 1.01 44.31
N LEU A 14 -19.34 1.77 43.34
CA LEU A 14 -19.96 1.94 42.01
C LEU A 14 -19.75 0.70 41.13
N GLN A 15 -18.59 0.06 41.24
CA GLN A 15 -18.35 -1.23 40.56
C GLN A 15 -19.28 -2.31 41.10
N LYS A 16 -19.50 -2.39 42.42
CA LYS A 16 -20.48 -3.30 43.02
C LYS A 16 -21.88 -3.02 42.55
N GLU A 17 -22.28 -1.75 42.49
CA GLU A 17 -23.58 -1.33 41.97
C GLU A 17 -23.77 -1.81 40.51
N ALA A 18 -22.75 -1.66 39.65
CA ALA A 18 -22.78 -2.13 38.25
C ALA A 18 -22.93 -3.68 38.18
N VAL A 19 -22.28 -4.41 39.08
CA VAL A 19 -22.36 -5.88 39.13
C VAL A 19 -23.70 -6.36 39.71
N ASP A 20 -24.22 -5.71 40.74
CA ASP A 20 -25.42 -6.13 41.49
C ASP A 20 -26.74 -5.71 40.81
N THR A 21 -26.73 -4.68 39.95
CA THR A 21 -27.93 -4.27 39.19
C THR A 21 -28.12 -5.20 37.98
N ILE A 22 -28.66 -6.40 38.20
CA ILE A 22 -28.73 -7.45 37.16
C ILE A 22 -29.94 -7.32 36.24
N GLU A 23 -31.00 -6.64 36.65
CA GLU A 23 -32.21 -6.47 35.84
C GLU A 23 -32.33 -5.08 35.22
N GLY A 24 -32.99 -5.05 34.08
CA GLY A 24 -33.28 -3.83 33.31
C GLY A 24 -32.08 -3.28 32.54
N PRO A 25 -32.30 -2.23 31.76
CA PRO A 25 -31.23 -1.61 30.94
C PRO A 25 -30.27 -0.81 31.84
N VAL A 26 -28.98 -1.12 31.69
CA VAL A 26 -27.91 -0.49 32.48
C VAL A 26 -26.81 -0.02 31.51
N MET A 27 -26.43 1.23 31.66
CA MET A 27 -25.31 1.83 30.91
C MET A 27 -24.19 2.22 31.87
N VAL A 28 -23.00 1.71 31.66
CA VAL A 28 -21.81 2.05 32.44
C VAL A 28 -20.84 2.86 31.63
N VAL A 29 -20.60 4.10 32.02
CA VAL A 29 -19.54 4.95 31.47
C VAL A 29 -18.29 4.72 32.30
N ALA A 30 -17.29 4.11 31.70
CA ALA A 30 -16.14 3.58 32.41
C ALA A 30 -14.84 3.95 31.67
N GLY A 31 -14.05 4.86 32.20
CA GLY A 31 -12.78 5.28 31.64
C GLY A 31 -11.77 4.13 31.52
N PRO A 32 -10.61 4.40 30.89
CA PRO A 32 -9.53 3.43 30.81
C PRO A 32 -9.07 3.01 32.21
N GLY A 33 -8.74 1.74 32.40
CA GLY A 33 -8.20 1.24 33.68
C GLY A 33 -9.19 1.23 34.87
N THR A 34 -10.49 1.43 34.65
CA THR A 34 -11.52 1.38 35.69
C THR A 34 -12.10 -0.01 35.93
N GLY A 35 -11.63 -1.04 35.22
CA GLY A 35 -12.04 -2.41 35.42
C GLY A 35 -13.26 -2.87 34.60
N LYS A 36 -13.53 -2.28 33.42
CA LYS A 36 -14.64 -2.65 32.51
C LYS A 36 -14.82 -4.16 32.34
N THR A 37 -13.80 -4.86 31.87
CA THR A 37 -13.88 -6.31 31.62
C THR A 37 -14.04 -7.12 32.92
N GLN A 38 -13.52 -6.60 34.04
CA GLN A 38 -13.69 -7.26 35.35
C GLN A 38 -15.13 -7.20 35.82
N ILE A 39 -15.78 -6.04 35.75
CA ILE A 39 -17.19 -5.90 36.18
C ILE A 39 -18.12 -6.70 35.26
N LEU A 40 -17.84 -6.78 33.91
CA LEU A 40 -18.59 -7.64 32.99
C LEU A 40 -18.55 -9.12 33.43
N ALA A 41 -17.33 -9.64 33.65
CA ALA A 41 -17.17 -11.04 34.06
C ALA A 41 -17.77 -11.33 35.43
N LEU A 42 -17.62 -10.43 36.41
CA LEU A 42 -18.23 -10.58 37.73
C LEU A 42 -19.77 -10.42 37.69
N ARG A 43 -20.32 -9.58 36.80
CA ARG A 43 -21.76 -9.46 36.59
C ARG A 43 -22.32 -10.76 36.01
N ILE A 44 -21.69 -11.39 35.02
CA ILE A 44 -22.10 -12.71 34.51
C ILE A 44 -22.08 -13.75 35.66
N GLY A 45 -21.02 -13.79 36.43
CA GLY A 45 -20.94 -14.69 37.60
C GLY A 45 -22.00 -14.37 38.67
N LYS A 46 -22.38 -13.11 38.84
CA LYS A 46 -23.45 -12.71 39.76
C LYS A 46 -24.81 -13.18 39.27
N ILE A 47 -25.13 -12.97 37.99
CA ILE A 47 -26.37 -13.44 37.35
C ILE A 47 -26.54 -14.95 37.60
N LEU A 48 -25.52 -15.75 37.26
CA LEU A 48 -25.54 -17.21 37.43
C LEU A 48 -25.66 -17.65 38.89
N LYS A 49 -25.22 -16.86 39.87
CA LYS A 49 -25.31 -17.18 41.30
C LYS A 49 -26.64 -16.76 41.94
N THR A 50 -27.32 -15.77 41.37
CA THR A 50 -28.50 -15.18 41.99
C THR A 50 -29.81 -15.47 41.26
N THR A 51 -29.74 -16.00 40.07
CA THR A 51 -30.88 -16.42 39.24
C THR A 51 -30.75 -17.89 38.87
N ASP A 52 -31.87 -18.55 38.53
CA ASP A 52 -31.91 -19.94 38.06
C ASP A 52 -31.72 -20.06 36.53
N ILE A 53 -31.11 -19.04 35.87
CA ILE A 53 -30.98 -19.01 34.41
C ILE A 53 -29.87 -19.95 33.95
N ASN A 54 -30.09 -20.59 32.81
CA ASN A 54 -29.04 -21.35 32.15
C ASN A 54 -27.91 -20.46 31.66
N PRO A 55 -26.63 -20.85 31.79
CA PRO A 55 -25.50 -20.06 31.24
C PRO A 55 -25.61 -19.76 29.74
N ASP A 56 -26.25 -20.64 28.97
CA ASP A 56 -26.47 -20.49 27.52
C ASP A 56 -27.37 -19.29 27.18
N SER A 57 -28.19 -18.84 28.13
CA SER A 57 -29.11 -17.69 27.97
C SER A 57 -28.45 -16.34 28.23
N ILE A 58 -27.14 -16.33 28.42
CA ILE A 58 -26.34 -15.10 28.57
C ILE A 58 -25.49 -14.87 27.31
N LEU A 59 -25.72 -13.75 26.66
CA LEU A 59 -24.98 -13.29 25.49
C LEU A 59 -24.02 -12.14 25.87
N CYS A 60 -22.72 -12.32 25.65
CA CYS A 60 -21.72 -11.28 25.82
C CYS A 60 -21.09 -10.94 24.47
N LEU A 61 -21.35 -9.75 23.96
CA LEU A 61 -20.84 -9.25 22.70
C LEU A 61 -19.63 -8.34 22.90
N THR A 62 -18.57 -8.57 22.14
CA THR A 62 -17.36 -7.74 22.15
C THR A 62 -17.03 -7.29 20.73
N PHE A 63 -16.20 -6.25 20.61
CA PHE A 63 -15.82 -5.72 19.30
C PHE A 63 -14.72 -6.58 18.61
N THR A 64 -13.81 -7.21 19.38
CA THR A 64 -12.64 -7.91 18.84
C THR A 64 -12.54 -9.37 19.27
N ARG A 65 -11.88 -10.21 18.45
CA ARG A 65 -11.56 -11.60 18.80
C ARG A 65 -10.67 -11.71 20.05
N SER A 66 -9.74 -10.76 20.24
CA SER A 66 -8.92 -10.70 21.46
C SER A 66 -9.76 -10.41 22.70
N GLY A 67 -10.77 -9.54 22.59
CA GLY A 67 -11.75 -9.29 23.64
C GLY A 67 -12.54 -10.54 24.02
N VAL A 68 -12.99 -11.33 23.03
CA VAL A 68 -13.65 -12.62 23.26
C VAL A 68 -12.75 -13.56 24.06
N ASN A 69 -11.49 -13.73 23.65
CA ASN A 69 -10.55 -14.61 24.33
C ASN A 69 -10.23 -14.13 25.76
N ALA A 70 -10.03 -12.83 25.95
CA ALA A 70 -9.79 -12.25 27.27
C ALA A 70 -10.99 -12.45 28.20
N MET A 71 -12.21 -12.27 27.69
CA MET A 71 -13.43 -12.49 28.45
C MET A 71 -13.62 -13.96 28.82
N LYS A 72 -13.48 -14.90 27.87
CA LYS A 72 -13.57 -16.35 28.14
C LYS A 72 -12.56 -16.81 29.18
N ASN A 73 -11.32 -16.38 29.10
CA ASN A 73 -10.28 -16.72 30.06
C ASN A 73 -10.62 -16.21 31.48
N ARG A 74 -11.16 -14.99 31.58
CA ARG A 74 -11.54 -14.39 32.85
C ARG A 74 -12.78 -15.06 33.46
N LEU A 75 -13.75 -15.40 32.63
CA LEU A 75 -14.92 -16.16 33.05
C LEU A 75 -14.52 -17.56 33.54
N LEU A 76 -13.62 -18.24 32.83
CA LEU A 76 -13.11 -19.56 33.28
C LEU A 76 -12.46 -19.48 34.67
N GLN A 77 -11.67 -18.42 34.92
CA GLN A 77 -11.06 -18.19 36.24
C GLN A 77 -12.08 -17.95 37.36
N TYR A 78 -13.18 -17.21 37.08
CA TYR A 78 -14.15 -16.81 38.10
C TYR A 78 -15.26 -17.84 38.35
N ILE A 79 -15.74 -18.50 37.31
CA ILE A 79 -16.92 -19.34 37.31
C ILE A 79 -16.57 -20.80 37.01
N GLY A 80 -15.37 -21.09 36.53
CA GLY A 80 -14.96 -22.45 36.18
C GLY A 80 -15.56 -22.93 34.85
N LEU A 81 -15.73 -24.24 34.70
CA LEU A 81 -16.14 -24.87 33.43
C LEU A 81 -17.54 -24.48 32.96
N GLU A 82 -18.43 -24.03 33.82
CA GLU A 82 -19.77 -23.54 33.44
C GLU A 82 -19.68 -22.30 32.51
N SER A 83 -18.59 -21.53 32.58
CA SER A 83 -18.34 -20.40 31.74
C SER A 83 -18.29 -20.75 30.24
N ASN A 84 -17.98 -21.99 29.86
CA ASN A 84 -17.94 -22.45 28.48
C ASN A 84 -19.31 -22.47 27.80
N LYS A 85 -20.38 -22.48 28.57
CA LYS A 85 -21.75 -22.42 28.09
C LYS A 85 -22.22 -20.99 27.81
N VAL A 86 -21.62 -19.98 28.48
CA VAL A 86 -21.93 -18.57 28.23
C VAL A 86 -21.54 -18.20 26.82
N LYS A 87 -22.46 -17.62 26.05
CA LYS A 87 -22.19 -17.21 24.67
C LYS A 87 -21.37 -15.92 24.66
N VAL A 88 -20.06 -16.04 24.45
CA VAL A 88 -19.16 -14.89 24.26
C VAL A 88 -18.71 -14.87 22.80
N SER A 89 -19.08 -13.80 22.07
CA SER A 89 -18.87 -13.70 20.62
C SER A 89 -18.58 -12.24 20.19
N THR A 90 -18.09 -12.07 18.97
CA THR A 90 -18.15 -10.75 18.30
C THR A 90 -19.51 -10.59 17.62
N PHE A 91 -19.94 -9.34 17.35
CA PHE A 91 -21.17 -9.08 16.59
C PHE A 91 -21.23 -9.84 15.29
N HIS A 92 -20.15 -9.81 14.49
CA HIS A 92 -20.13 -10.51 13.20
C HIS A 92 -20.20 -12.02 13.32
N ALA A 93 -19.47 -12.63 14.28
CA ALA A 93 -19.50 -14.07 14.44
C ALA A 93 -20.88 -14.53 14.90
N PHE A 94 -21.53 -13.77 15.77
CA PHE A 94 -22.91 -14.03 16.20
C PHE A 94 -23.91 -13.84 15.06
N ALA A 95 -23.74 -12.79 14.24
CA ALA A 95 -24.59 -12.54 13.08
C ALA A 95 -24.49 -13.67 12.03
N ILE A 96 -23.29 -14.21 11.78
CA ILE A 96 -23.11 -15.36 10.87
C ILE A 96 -23.92 -16.57 11.35
N GLU A 97 -23.91 -16.89 12.64
CA GLU A 97 -24.70 -18.00 13.18
C GLU A 97 -26.22 -17.79 12.98
N ILE A 98 -26.70 -16.55 13.10
CA ILE A 98 -28.10 -16.19 12.81
C ILE A 98 -28.40 -16.37 11.32
N ILE A 99 -27.51 -15.90 10.45
CA ILE A 99 -27.67 -16.06 9.00
C ILE A 99 -27.70 -17.55 8.61
N GLU A 100 -26.77 -18.35 9.14
CA GLU A 100 -26.77 -19.80 8.90
C GLU A 100 -28.08 -20.48 9.27
N LYS A 101 -28.76 -20.02 10.35
CA LYS A 101 -30.05 -20.55 10.80
C LYS A 101 -31.23 -20.04 9.99
N TYR A 102 -31.19 -18.79 9.54
CA TYR A 102 -32.33 -18.07 8.96
C TYR A 102 -32.10 -17.52 7.54
N TYR A 103 -31.12 -18.04 6.79
CA TYR A 103 -30.74 -17.54 5.45
C TYR A 103 -31.91 -17.52 4.45
N THR A 104 -32.92 -18.39 4.62
CA THR A 104 -34.09 -18.45 3.74
C THR A 104 -34.92 -17.16 3.71
N PHE A 105 -34.84 -16.34 4.77
CA PHE A 105 -35.45 -15.00 4.81
C PHE A 105 -34.70 -13.93 3.98
N LEU A 106 -33.54 -14.28 3.46
CA LEU A 106 -32.73 -13.43 2.60
C LEU A 106 -32.83 -13.78 1.12
N ASP A 107 -33.79 -14.63 0.74
CA ASP A 107 -33.97 -15.15 -0.63
C ASP A 107 -32.73 -15.85 -1.21
N PHE A 108 -31.89 -16.43 -0.36
CA PHE A 108 -30.80 -17.31 -0.80
C PHE A 108 -31.28 -18.78 -0.87
N PRO A 109 -30.97 -19.52 -1.94
CA PRO A 109 -31.31 -20.94 -2.06
C PRO A 109 -30.45 -21.85 -1.18
N GLN A 110 -29.31 -21.32 -0.70
CA GLN A 110 -28.38 -22.01 0.20
C GLN A 110 -27.71 -20.98 1.13
N ILE A 111 -27.04 -21.46 2.19
CA ILE A 111 -26.31 -20.59 3.13
C ILE A 111 -25.25 -19.80 2.36
N PRO A 112 -25.28 -18.45 2.40
CA PRO A 112 -24.27 -17.64 1.73
C PRO A 112 -22.91 -17.77 2.43
N ASN A 113 -21.85 -17.88 1.63
CA ASN A 113 -20.50 -17.99 2.14
C ASN A 113 -19.87 -16.62 2.31
N LEU A 114 -19.11 -16.44 3.41
CA LEU A 114 -18.31 -15.23 3.60
C LEU A 114 -17.14 -15.23 2.62
N ILE A 115 -17.08 -14.20 1.76
CA ILE A 115 -16.02 -14.01 0.79
C ILE A 115 -14.69 -13.75 1.52
N LYS A 116 -13.68 -14.52 1.16
CA LYS A 116 -12.32 -14.32 1.69
C LYS A 116 -11.64 -13.16 0.97
N GLU A 117 -10.61 -12.60 1.60
CA GLU A 117 -9.93 -11.42 1.04
C GLU A 117 -9.30 -11.67 -0.33
N ASP A 118 -8.73 -12.86 -0.55
CA ASP A 118 -8.22 -13.31 -1.84
C ASP A 118 -9.33 -13.45 -2.89
N GLU A 119 -10.48 -14.01 -2.52
CA GLU A 119 -11.64 -14.16 -3.41
C GLU A 119 -12.23 -12.81 -3.82
N ALA A 120 -12.29 -11.87 -2.87
CA ALA A 120 -12.73 -10.50 -3.15
C ALA A 120 -11.81 -9.80 -4.16
N VAL A 121 -10.50 -10.02 -4.09
CA VAL A 121 -9.53 -9.51 -5.07
C VAL A 121 -9.86 -10.03 -6.47
N PHE A 122 -10.09 -11.33 -6.62
CA PHE A 122 -10.39 -11.93 -7.93
C PHE A 122 -11.72 -11.43 -8.48
N LEU A 123 -12.74 -11.29 -7.63
CA LEU A 123 -14.03 -10.76 -8.05
C LEU A 123 -13.91 -9.32 -8.58
N VAL A 124 -13.23 -8.46 -7.86
CA VAL A 124 -13.01 -7.06 -8.27
C VAL A 124 -12.16 -6.98 -9.53
N ASP A 125 -11.10 -7.78 -9.63
CA ASP A 125 -10.25 -7.83 -10.82
C ASP A 125 -11.02 -8.29 -12.06
N ASP A 126 -11.84 -9.34 -11.93
CA ASP A 126 -12.68 -9.83 -13.01
C ASP A 126 -13.69 -8.78 -13.50
N ILE A 127 -14.30 -8.04 -12.59
CA ILE A 127 -15.20 -6.94 -12.94
C ILE A 127 -14.46 -5.82 -13.67
N LEU A 128 -13.28 -5.40 -13.18
CA LEU A 128 -12.47 -4.39 -13.82
C LEU A 128 -11.94 -4.85 -15.19
N GLU A 129 -11.58 -6.12 -15.34
CA GLU A 129 -11.04 -6.66 -16.57
C GLU A 129 -12.12 -6.83 -17.67
N ASN A 130 -13.34 -7.22 -17.29
CA ASN A 130 -14.42 -7.50 -18.21
C ASN A 130 -15.34 -6.29 -18.51
N GLY A 131 -15.29 -5.22 -17.71
CA GLY A 131 -16.06 -4.00 -17.88
C GLY A 131 -15.42 -3.03 -18.87
N SER A 132 -16.24 -2.08 -19.34
CA SER A 132 -15.82 -0.94 -20.18
C SER A 132 -15.73 0.31 -19.32
N TRP A 133 -14.51 0.65 -18.89
CA TRP A 133 -14.22 1.73 -17.96
C TRP A 133 -13.39 2.82 -18.64
N ASP A 134 -13.83 4.07 -18.58
CA ASP A 134 -13.10 5.23 -19.07
C ASP A 134 -12.08 5.73 -18.02
N TYR A 135 -12.45 5.63 -16.72
CA TYR A 135 -11.65 6.14 -15.59
C TYR A 135 -11.16 5.06 -14.63
N LEU A 136 -11.98 4.05 -14.29
CA LEU A 136 -11.65 3.10 -13.22
C LEU A 136 -10.49 2.15 -13.57
N ARG A 137 -10.20 1.96 -14.87
CA ARG A 137 -9.07 1.11 -15.34
C ARG A 137 -8.11 1.90 -16.22
N PRO A 138 -7.26 2.79 -15.65
CA PRO A 138 -6.27 3.55 -16.41
C PRO A 138 -5.27 2.64 -17.10
N ARG A 139 -4.90 2.94 -18.34
CA ARG A 139 -3.96 2.12 -19.15
C ARG A 139 -2.58 2.00 -18.52
N THR A 140 -2.11 3.04 -17.84
CA THR A 140 -0.78 3.07 -17.21
C THR A 140 -0.72 2.25 -15.92
N ASN A 141 -1.84 2.13 -15.20
CA ASN A 141 -1.97 1.34 -13.98
C ASN A 141 -3.42 0.86 -13.84
N PRO A 142 -3.76 -0.29 -14.45
CA PRO A 142 -5.14 -0.81 -14.44
C PRO A 142 -5.73 -1.06 -13.04
N GLN A 143 -4.87 -1.23 -12.04
CA GLN A 143 -5.26 -1.53 -10.66
C GLN A 143 -5.26 -0.31 -9.74
N MET A 144 -5.03 0.89 -10.28
CA MET A 144 -4.83 2.12 -9.50
C MET A 144 -5.91 2.39 -8.45
N TYR A 145 -7.16 2.13 -8.76
CA TYR A 145 -8.31 2.46 -7.91
C TYR A 145 -8.85 1.28 -7.09
N PHE A 146 -8.23 0.10 -7.14
CA PHE A 146 -8.74 -1.11 -6.49
C PHE A 146 -9.08 -0.92 -5.00
N ASN A 147 -8.11 -0.47 -4.22
CA ASN A 147 -8.29 -0.28 -2.78
C ASN A 147 -9.27 0.85 -2.44
N ASP A 148 -9.31 1.88 -3.28
CA ASP A 148 -10.21 3.01 -3.10
C ASP A 148 -11.66 2.63 -3.46
N LEU A 149 -11.87 1.78 -4.48
CA LEU A 149 -13.17 1.17 -4.81
C LEU A 149 -13.71 0.35 -3.64
N LYS A 150 -12.90 -0.59 -3.13
CA LYS A 150 -13.28 -1.43 -2.00
C LYS A 150 -13.63 -0.60 -0.76
N SER A 151 -12.81 0.42 -0.48
CA SER A 151 -13.05 1.34 0.65
C SER A 151 -14.35 2.13 0.48
N LEU A 152 -14.62 2.66 -0.72
CA LEU A 152 -15.82 3.45 -0.97
C LEU A 152 -17.09 2.60 -0.88
N ILE A 153 -17.10 1.40 -1.46
CA ILE A 153 -18.25 0.48 -1.37
C ILE A 153 -18.54 0.13 0.11
N SER A 154 -17.50 -0.20 0.88
CA SER A 154 -17.64 -0.49 2.31
C SER A 154 -18.23 0.70 3.08
N ILE A 155 -17.82 1.92 2.76
CA ILE A 155 -18.37 3.15 3.35
C ILE A 155 -19.86 3.31 2.99
N LEU A 156 -20.22 3.17 1.71
CA LEU A 156 -21.62 3.31 1.27
C LEU A 156 -22.56 2.32 1.97
N LYS A 157 -22.09 1.06 2.12
CA LYS A 157 -22.85 0.02 2.85
C LYS A 157 -23.05 0.38 4.33
N ARG A 158 -22.00 0.78 5.02
CA ARG A 158 -22.06 1.14 6.46
C ARG A 158 -22.98 2.32 6.72
N GLU A 159 -23.02 3.30 5.82
CA GLU A 159 -23.89 4.46 5.90
C GLU A 159 -25.29 4.20 5.32
N ARG A 160 -25.55 2.96 4.86
CA ARG A 160 -26.84 2.56 4.24
C ARG A 160 -27.26 3.45 3.09
N ILE A 161 -26.31 3.85 2.27
CA ILE A 161 -26.57 4.64 1.06
C ILE A 161 -26.77 3.64 -0.08
N THR A 162 -27.99 3.61 -0.63
CA THR A 162 -28.29 2.70 -1.75
C THR A 162 -27.59 3.16 -3.03
N VAL A 163 -27.38 2.20 -3.95
CA VAL A 163 -26.77 2.49 -5.26
C VAL A 163 -27.56 3.56 -6.02
N GLU A 164 -28.89 3.47 -5.98
CA GLU A 164 -29.80 4.39 -6.66
C GLU A 164 -29.75 5.81 -6.07
N GLU A 165 -29.71 5.92 -4.74
CA GLU A 165 -29.60 7.20 -4.04
C GLU A 165 -28.25 7.86 -4.35
N PHE A 166 -27.17 7.08 -4.30
CA PHE A 166 -25.82 7.56 -4.61
C PHE A 166 -25.71 8.05 -6.06
N GLU A 167 -26.20 7.27 -7.03
CA GLU A 167 -26.26 7.64 -8.44
C GLU A 167 -27.02 8.95 -8.68
N LYS A 168 -28.22 9.05 -8.08
CA LYS A 168 -29.08 10.24 -8.20
C LYS A 168 -28.38 11.49 -7.70
N GLN A 169 -27.67 11.41 -6.57
CA GLN A 169 -26.97 12.58 -6.00
C GLN A 169 -25.77 12.98 -6.86
N ILE A 170 -24.99 12.02 -7.38
CA ILE A 170 -23.87 12.35 -8.28
C ILE A 170 -24.36 13.05 -9.53
N LYS A 171 -25.42 12.53 -10.17
CA LYS A 171 -26.02 13.15 -11.38
C LYS A 171 -26.52 14.56 -11.11
N LYS A 172 -27.19 14.78 -9.96
CA LYS A 172 -27.65 16.09 -9.52
C LYS A 172 -26.49 17.07 -9.33
N ASP A 173 -25.41 16.66 -8.70
CA ASP A 173 -24.23 17.51 -8.47
C ASP A 173 -23.52 17.85 -9.80
N ILE A 174 -23.43 16.91 -10.73
CA ILE A 174 -22.88 17.18 -12.08
C ILE A 174 -23.75 18.19 -12.81
N GLU A 175 -25.08 17.97 -12.88
CA GLU A 175 -26.04 18.87 -13.54
C GLU A 175 -26.02 20.29 -12.93
N PHE A 176 -25.88 20.38 -11.61
CA PHE A 176 -25.73 21.67 -10.92
C PHE A 176 -24.45 22.38 -11.36
N LEU A 177 -23.29 21.67 -11.37
CA LEU A 177 -22.00 22.26 -11.75
C LEU A 177 -21.92 22.67 -13.21
N GLU A 178 -22.64 21.98 -14.12
CA GLU A 178 -22.70 22.30 -15.53
C GLU A 178 -23.57 23.54 -15.82
N ASN A 179 -24.63 23.74 -15.04
CA ASN A 179 -25.62 24.79 -15.26
C ASN A 179 -25.44 26.03 -14.37
N ASP A 180 -24.58 25.97 -13.35
CA ASP A 180 -24.31 27.07 -12.43
C ASP A 180 -23.60 28.23 -13.16
N PRO A 181 -24.15 29.43 -13.20
CA PRO A 181 -23.52 30.62 -13.80
C PRO A 181 -22.14 30.92 -13.23
N GLU A 182 -21.86 30.57 -11.96
CA GLU A 182 -20.56 30.73 -11.33
C GLU A 182 -19.51 29.74 -11.84
N SER A 183 -19.94 28.62 -12.37
CA SER A 183 -19.09 27.62 -13.00
C SER A 183 -18.56 28.05 -14.38
N ILE A 184 -19.16 29.05 -15.00
CA ILE A 184 -18.80 29.51 -16.34
C ILE A 184 -17.80 30.67 -16.27
N SER A 185 -16.78 30.63 -17.13
CA SER A 185 -15.78 31.70 -17.22
C SER A 185 -16.34 32.94 -17.86
N SER A 186 -16.21 34.10 -17.17
CA SER A 186 -16.68 35.40 -17.66
C SER A 186 -15.63 36.22 -18.41
N ARG A 187 -14.35 35.80 -18.44
CA ARG A 187 -13.17 36.56 -18.93
C ARG A 187 -12.28 35.74 -19.87
N GLY A 188 -11.59 36.44 -20.78
CA GLY A 188 -10.55 35.89 -21.65
C GLY A 188 -11.06 34.96 -22.76
N GLU A 189 -10.14 34.14 -23.32
CA GLU A 189 -10.45 33.15 -24.38
C GLU A 189 -11.38 32.03 -23.95
N SER A 190 -11.57 31.87 -22.65
CA SER A 190 -12.42 30.84 -22.03
C SER A 190 -13.83 31.35 -21.69
N LYS A 191 -14.20 32.59 -22.10
CA LYS A 191 -15.54 33.17 -21.88
C LYS A 191 -16.62 32.24 -22.44
N GLY A 192 -17.58 31.86 -21.59
CA GLY A 192 -18.69 30.96 -21.96
C GLY A 192 -18.36 29.47 -21.87
N LYS A 193 -17.16 29.11 -21.41
CA LYS A 193 -16.77 27.71 -21.10
C LYS A 193 -16.75 27.48 -19.61
N VAL A 194 -16.94 26.23 -19.21
CA VAL A 194 -16.78 25.81 -17.81
C VAL A 194 -15.35 26.09 -17.36
N LYS A 195 -15.18 26.58 -16.14
CA LYS A 195 -13.83 26.79 -15.54
C LYS A 195 -13.07 25.48 -15.39
N LYS A 196 -11.77 25.47 -15.66
CA LYS A 196 -10.92 24.26 -15.56
C LYS A 196 -10.99 23.54 -14.22
N GLU A 197 -11.19 24.27 -13.13
CA GLU A 197 -11.34 23.68 -11.80
C GLU A 197 -12.66 22.91 -11.68
N ILE A 198 -13.73 23.45 -12.29
CA ILE A 198 -15.05 22.80 -12.32
C ILE A 198 -15.04 21.61 -13.28
N GLU A 199 -14.37 21.71 -14.44
CA GLU A 199 -14.18 20.56 -15.36
C GLU A 199 -13.51 19.38 -14.63
N LYS A 200 -12.45 19.64 -13.86
CA LYS A 200 -11.81 18.62 -13.04
C LYS A 200 -12.73 18.02 -11.97
N LYS A 201 -13.60 18.84 -11.38
CA LYS A 201 -14.58 18.38 -10.40
C LYS A 201 -15.64 17.50 -11.04
N ILE A 202 -16.14 17.90 -12.22
CA ILE A 202 -17.09 17.09 -13.02
C ILE A 202 -16.43 15.77 -13.44
N GLU A 203 -15.18 15.80 -13.94
CA GLU A 203 -14.42 14.58 -14.28
C GLU A 203 -14.27 13.63 -13.07
N SER A 204 -13.99 14.19 -11.89
CA SER A 204 -13.88 13.40 -10.66
C SER A 204 -15.24 12.81 -10.22
N LEU A 205 -16.35 13.54 -10.41
CA LEU A 205 -17.71 13.02 -10.17
C LEU A 205 -18.11 11.98 -11.22
N SER A 206 -17.73 12.16 -12.49
CA SER A 206 -17.96 11.18 -13.56
C SER A 206 -17.21 9.88 -13.29
N ARG A 207 -15.98 9.97 -12.76
CA ARG A 207 -15.24 8.80 -12.26
C ARG A 207 -16.00 8.10 -11.13
N THR A 208 -16.61 8.88 -10.22
CA THR A 208 -17.42 8.32 -9.14
C THR A 208 -18.71 7.69 -9.67
N LEU A 209 -19.25 8.18 -10.79
CA LEU A 209 -20.39 7.57 -11.45
C LEU A 209 -20.07 6.16 -12.00
N GLU A 210 -18.86 5.94 -12.53
CA GLU A 210 -18.42 4.59 -12.88
C GLU A 210 -18.35 3.65 -11.67
N VAL A 211 -18.05 4.19 -10.46
CA VAL A 211 -18.08 3.38 -9.23
C VAL A 211 -19.48 2.86 -8.94
N VAL A 212 -20.52 3.62 -9.26
CA VAL A 212 -21.92 3.16 -9.11
C VAL A 212 -22.18 1.91 -9.93
N GLU A 213 -21.77 1.92 -11.21
CA GLU A 213 -21.94 0.76 -12.10
C GLU A 213 -21.09 -0.42 -11.63
N PHE A 214 -19.84 -0.15 -11.22
CA PHE A 214 -18.99 -1.18 -10.61
C PHE A 214 -19.64 -1.82 -9.38
N TYR A 215 -20.20 -0.99 -8.48
CA TYR A 215 -20.85 -1.46 -7.26
C TYR A 215 -22.09 -2.32 -7.57
N ARG A 216 -22.89 -1.93 -8.55
CA ARG A 216 -24.06 -2.71 -9.01
C ARG A 216 -23.63 -4.11 -9.50
N ILE A 217 -22.62 -4.19 -10.37
CA ILE A 217 -22.09 -5.45 -10.87
C ILE A 217 -21.47 -6.28 -9.73
N TYR A 218 -20.79 -5.66 -8.79
CA TYR A 218 -20.19 -6.33 -7.63
C TYR A 218 -21.24 -7.02 -6.76
N GLU A 219 -22.33 -6.33 -6.43
CA GLU A 219 -23.44 -6.91 -5.65
C GLU A 219 -24.15 -8.04 -6.40
N GLU A 220 -24.41 -7.85 -7.69
CA GLU A 220 -25.02 -8.86 -8.55
C GLU A 220 -24.17 -10.14 -8.60
N ARG A 221 -22.88 -10.02 -8.86
CA ARG A 221 -21.95 -11.17 -8.90
C ARG A 221 -21.85 -11.89 -7.56
N LYS A 222 -21.82 -11.18 -6.45
CA LYS A 222 -21.85 -11.79 -5.11
C LYS A 222 -23.13 -12.60 -4.92
N ARG A 223 -24.28 -12.03 -5.27
CA ARG A 223 -25.58 -12.69 -5.13
C ARG A 223 -25.68 -13.94 -5.98
N GLU A 224 -25.25 -13.88 -7.25
CA GLU A 224 -25.20 -15.03 -8.16
C GLU A 224 -24.30 -16.16 -7.63
N SER A 225 -23.22 -15.82 -6.95
CA SER A 225 -22.24 -16.77 -6.39
C SER A 225 -22.55 -17.18 -4.95
N PHE A 226 -23.66 -16.75 -4.37
CA PHE A 226 -24.05 -16.96 -2.97
C PHE A 226 -22.95 -16.54 -1.98
N LEU A 227 -22.37 -15.36 -2.23
CA LEU A 227 -21.32 -14.76 -1.42
C LEU A 227 -21.86 -13.56 -0.62
N MET A 228 -21.32 -13.38 0.57
CA MET A 228 -21.53 -12.17 1.39
C MET A 228 -20.17 -11.62 1.85
N ASP A 229 -20.01 -10.32 1.93
CA ASP A 229 -18.84 -9.69 2.55
C ASP A 229 -19.11 -9.31 4.03
N TYR A 230 -18.08 -8.81 4.71
CA TYR A 230 -18.23 -8.45 6.13
C TYR A 230 -19.26 -7.36 6.38
N ASP A 231 -19.44 -6.43 5.44
CA ASP A 231 -20.43 -5.35 5.59
C ASP A 231 -21.87 -5.89 5.39
N ASP A 232 -22.06 -6.92 4.54
CA ASP A 232 -23.36 -7.60 4.36
C ASP A 232 -23.83 -8.35 5.60
N VAL A 233 -22.91 -8.96 6.36
CA VAL A 233 -23.23 -9.82 7.50
C VAL A 233 -24.17 -9.12 8.50
N LEU A 234 -23.85 -7.88 8.84
CA LEU A 234 -24.66 -7.13 9.82
C LEU A 234 -25.97 -6.63 9.21
N GLU A 235 -25.99 -6.22 7.95
CA GLU A 235 -27.21 -5.82 7.27
C GLU A 235 -28.18 -6.99 7.08
N PHE A 236 -27.68 -8.17 6.73
CA PHE A 236 -28.48 -9.37 6.59
C PHE A 236 -29.14 -9.77 7.92
N VAL A 237 -28.40 -9.73 9.02
CA VAL A 237 -29.01 -10.07 10.32
C VAL A 237 -30.08 -9.07 10.73
N VAL A 238 -29.86 -7.76 10.47
CA VAL A 238 -30.89 -6.75 10.73
C VAL A 238 -32.13 -6.98 9.85
N SER A 239 -31.93 -7.31 8.58
CA SER A 239 -33.03 -7.66 7.66
C SER A 239 -33.83 -8.88 8.17
N ILE A 240 -33.15 -9.94 8.61
CA ILE A 240 -33.80 -11.14 9.17
C ILE A 240 -34.68 -10.76 10.37
N VAL A 241 -34.09 -10.10 11.39
CA VAL A 241 -34.82 -9.81 12.62
C VAL A 241 -35.90 -8.74 12.46
N SER A 242 -35.80 -7.89 11.44
CA SER A 242 -36.84 -6.89 11.14
C SER A 242 -38.01 -7.50 10.40
N ASN A 243 -37.79 -8.52 9.55
CA ASN A 243 -38.81 -9.11 8.69
C ASN A 243 -39.40 -10.44 9.23
N SER A 244 -38.79 -11.06 10.26
CA SER A 244 -39.24 -12.33 10.85
C SER A 244 -39.46 -12.19 12.37
N GLU A 245 -40.74 -12.26 12.79
CA GLU A 245 -41.10 -12.30 14.20
C GLU A 245 -40.57 -13.57 14.89
N ASP A 246 -40.63 -14.72 14.19
CA ASP A 246 -40.11 -15.99 14.71
C ASP A 246 -38.62 -15.94 14.99
N ALA A 247 -37.83 -15.38 14.10
CA ALA A 247 -36.38 -15.24 14.28
C ALA A 247 -36.05 -14.28 15.44
N ARG A 248 -36.81 -13.17 15.56
CA ARG A 248 -36.68 -12.21 16.66
C ARG A 248 -37.04 -12.83 18.01
N ALA A 249 -38.17 -13.55 18.07
CA ALA A 249 -38.62 -14.22 19.29
C ALA A 249 -37.61 -15.32 19.71
N ASP A 250 -37.16 -16.15 18.79
CA ASP A 250 -36.17 -17.19 19.07
C ASP A 250 -34.86 -16.63 19.65
N ILE A 251 -34.34 -15.51 19.08
CA ILE A 251 -33.13 -14.88 19.61
C ILE A 251 -33.38 -14.30 20.99
N TYR A 252 -34.53 -13.67 21.23
CA TYR A 252 -34.86 -13.08 22.52
C TYR A 252 -35.08 -14.17 23.60
N GLU A 253 -35.77 -15.25 23.30
CA GLU A 253 -36.03 -16.37 24.21
C GLU A 253 -34.74 -17.09 24.62
N ASN A 254 -33.83 -17.28 23.67
CA ASN A 254 -32.52 -17.89 23.89
C ASN A 254 -31.57 -16.98 24.69
N TYR A 255 -31.64 -15.64 24.52
CA TYR A 255 -30.68 -14.69 25.13
C TYR A 255 -31.40 -13.64 25.99
N GLN A 256 -31.71 -14.00 27.20
CA GLN A 256 -32.45 -13.16 28.15
C GLN A 256 -31.58 -12.11 28.85
N TYR A 257 -30.27 -12.31 28.88
CA TYR A 257 -29.28 -11.34 29.37
C TYR A 257 -28.25 -11.02 28.29
N VAL A 258 -28.16 -9.76 27.94
CA VAL A 258 -27.24 -9.27 26.89
C VAL A 258 -26.26 -8.27 27.50
N LEU A 259 -24.98 -8.53 27.32
CA LEU A 259 -23.89 -7.65 27.75
C LEU A 259 -23.07 -7.22 26.55
N VAL A 260 -22.78 -5.94 26.41
CA VAL A 260 -21.98 -5.38 25.29
C VAL A 260 -20.78 -4.65 25.88
N ASP A 261 -19.58 -5.09 25.49
CA ASP A 261 -18.31 -4.43 25.83
C ASP A 261 -17.92 -3.41 24.74
N GLU A 262 -17.22 -2.35 25.13
CA GLU A 262 -16.75 -1.27 24.26
C GLU A 262 -17.89 -0.70 23.37
N HIS A 263 -19.04 -0.47 23.94
CA HIS A 263 -20.25 -0.09 23.20
C HIS A 263 -20.11 1.24 22.41
N GLN A 264 -19.22 2.14 22.81
CA GLN A 264 -18.92 3.35 22.06
C GLN A 264 -18.39 3.08 20.63
N ASP A 265 -17.85 1.87 20.37
CA ASP A 265 -17.37 1.46 19.05
C ASP A 265 -18.47 0.83 18.19
N SER A 266 -19.68 0.69 18.71
CA SER A 266 -20.78 0.08 17.97
C SER A 266 -21.26 0.96 16.83
N SER A 267 -21.40 0.33 15.65
CA SER A 267 -21.94 0.98 14.44
C SER A 267 -23.45 1.12 14.50
N GLY A 268 -24.03 1.94 13.62
CA GLY A 268 -25.48 2.10 13.47
C GLY A 268 -26.21 0.80 13.20
N VAL A 269 -25.61 -0.11 12.41
CA VAL A 269 -26.17 -1.44 12.10
C VAL A 269 -26.22 -2.33 13.33
N GLN A 270 -25.16 -2.33 14.15
CA GLN A 270 -25.12 -3.11 15.39
C GLN A 270 -26.16 -2.62 16.41
N ASN A 271 -26.32 -1.30 16.53
CA ASN A 271 -27.36 -0.73 17.38
C ASN A 271 -28.77 -1.01 16.83
N SER A 272 -28.96 -1.00 15.52
CA SER A 272 -30.21 -1.42 14.88
C SER A 272 -30.56 -2.86 15.16
N PHE A 273 -29.57 -3.77 15.18
CA PHE A 273 -29.76 -5.16 15.57
C PHE A 273 -30.21 -5.29 17.03
N LEU A 274 -29.51 -4.64 17.95
CA LEU A 274 -29.90 -4.67 19.39
C LEU A 274 -31.31 -4.10 19.59
N LYS A 275 -31.63 -2.98 18.94
CA LYS A 275 -32.94 -2.35 18.98
C LYS A 275 -34.04 -3.25 18.39
N ALA A 276 -33.79 -3.89 17.26
CA ALA A 276 -34.78 -4.77 16.64
C ALA A 276 -35.17 -5.96 17.48
N VAL A 277 -34.23 -6.54 18.26
CA VAL A 277 -34.49 -7.72 19.08
C VAL A 277 -35.01 -7.36 20.48
N TRP A 278 -34.40 -6.36 21.15
CA TRP A 278 -34.68 -6.05 22.57
C TRP A 278 -35.37 -4.71 22.82
N GLY A 279 -35.50 -3.86 21.79
CA GLY A 279 -36.01 -2.50 21.97
C GLY A 279 -37.51 -2.40 22.25
N GLU A 280 -38.31 -3.39 21.84
CA GLU A 280 -39.75 -3.45 22.09
C GLU A 280 -40.08 -4.21 23.39
N VAL A 281 -39.08 -4.80 24.06
CA VAL A 281 -39.24 -5.54 25.30
C VAL A 281 -39.38 -4.56 26.48
N GLU A 282 -40.38 -4.75 27.30
CA GLU A 282 -40.52 -3.97 28.53
C GLU A 282 -39.41 -4.32 29.54
N ASN A 283 -38.53 -3.35 29.85
CA ASN A 283 -37.42 -3.50 30.79
C ASN A 283 -36.43 -4.64 30.44
N PRO A 284 -35.80 -4.63 29.23
CA PRO A 284 -34.91 -5.71 28.82
C PRO A 284 -33.63 -5.76 29.69
N ASN A 285 -33.09 -6.97 29.93
CA ASN A 285 -31.82 -7.13 30.66
C ASN A 285 -30.62 -6.90 29.75
N ILE A 286 -30.46 -5.65 29.34
CA ILE A 286 -29.34 -5.22 28.49
C ILE A 286 -28.36 -4.35 29.26
N PHE A 287 -27.11 -4.73 29.23
CA PHE A 287 -26.00 -4.03 29.90
C PHE A 287 -24.94 -3.62 28.89
N VAL A 288 -24.65 -2.33 28.84
CA VAL A 288 -23.58 -1.82 27.96
C VAL A 288 -22.51 -1.13 28.80
N VAL A 289 -21.26 -1.30 28.42
CA VAL A 289 -20.12 -0.58 29.00
C VAL A 289 -19.26 0.03 27.95
N GLY A 290 -18.80 1.26 28.17
CA GLY A 290 -17.98 2.00 27.22
C GLY A 290 -17.36 3.26 27.80
N ASP A 291 -16.56 3.94 26.97
CA ASP A 291 -15.96 5.27 27.24
C ASP A 291 -16.03 6.13 25.98
N ASP A 292 -16.81 7.18 25.99
CA ASP A 292 -16.99 8.13 24.90
C ASP A 292 -15.66 8.74 24.40
N ARG A 293 -14.67 8.88 25.28
CA ARG A 293 -13.33 9.37 24.95
C ARG A 293 -12.47 8.36 24.20
N GLN A 294 -12.82 7.07 24.23
CA GLN A 294 -12.11 5.99 23.55
C GLN A 294 -12.73 5.59 22.20
N LEU A 295 -13.63 6.39 21.64
CA LEU A 295 -14.20 6.19 20.32
C LEU A 295 -13.16 6.57 19.26
N ILE A 296 -12.40 5.56 18.77
CA ILE A 296 -11.36 5.74 17.73
C ILE A 296 -11.67 4.97 16.44
N TYR A 297 -12.82 4.30 16.37
CA TYR A 297 -13.27 3.54 15.19
C TYR A 297 -14.40 4.25 14.43
N ALA A 298 -14.45 5.59 14.45
CA ALA A 298 -15.42 6.36 13.67
C ALA A 298 -15.38 6.01 12.17
N PHE A 299 -14.18 5.74 11.62
CA PHE A 299 -14.00 5.26 10.25
C PHE A 299 -14.67 3.89 9.98
N SER A 300 -15.05 3.14 11.00
CA SER A 300 -15.80 1.87 10.92
C SER A 300 -17.31 2.04 11.15
N GLY A 301 -17.82 3.28 11.13
CA GLY A 301 -19.23 3.60 11.33
C GLY A 301 -19.65 3.73 12.81
N ALA A 302 -18.70 3.75 13.76
CA ALA A 302 -18.98 4.08 15.15
C ALA A 302 -19.30 5.58 15.29
N ASN A 303 -20.34 5.88 16.05
CA ASN A 303 -20.75 7.26 16.29
C ASN A 303 -21.17 7.43 17.75
N LEU A 304 -20.73 8.52 18.36
CA LEU A 304 -21.02 8.83 19.77
C LEU A 304 -22.52 8.92 20.07
N SER A 305 -23.32 9.40 19.09
CA SER A 305 -24.77 9.50 19.23
C SER A 305 -25.42 8.17 19.61
N TYR A 306 -24.94 7.04 19.07
CA TYR A 306 -25.50 5.72 19.42
C TYR A 306 -25.27 5.35 20.89
N PHE A 307 -24.16 5.80 21.45
CA PHE A 307 -23.88 5.59 22.87
C PHE A 307 -24.71 6.55 23.75
N GLU A 308 -24.84 7.80 23.35
CA GLU A 308 -25.63 8.80 24.03
C GLU A 308 -27.15 8.50 23.98
N GLU A 309 -27.65 7.97 22.88
CA GLU A 309 -29.05 7.64 22.65
C GLU A 309 -29.48 6.28 23.21
N PHE A 310 -28.59 5.52 23.81
CA PHE A 310 -28.93 4.18 24.36
C PHE A 310 -30.20 4.18 25.20
N ALA A 311 -30.37 5.17 26.06
CA ALA A 311 -31.56 5.32 26.89
C ALA A 311 -32.87 5.54 26.11
N ASN A 312 -32.78 6.14 24.91
CA ASN A 312 -33.92 6.35 24.01
C ASN A 312 -34.40 5.05 23.37
N TYR A 313 -33.49 4.07 23.21
CA TYR A 313 -33.81 2.76 22.62
C TYR A 313 -34.37 1.76 23.61
N PHE A 314 -33.92 1.79 24.86
CA PHE A 314 -34.23 0.74 25.87
C PHE A 314 -34.98 1.25 27.10
N GLY A 315 -35.43 2.51 27.07
CA GLY A 315 -36.28 3.05 28.12
C GLY A 315 -35.53 3.49 29.39
N ARG A 316 -36.10 3.31 30.57
CA ARG A 316 -35.54 3.76 31.86
C ARG A 316 -34.18 3.13 32.14
N THR A 317 -33.12 3.68 31.54
CA THR A 317 -31.77 3.18 31.70
C THR A 317 -31.10 3.69 32.97
N LYS A 318 -30.52 2.81 33.76
CA LYS A 318 -29.68 3.17 34.90
C LYS A 318 -28.26 3.50 34.42
N LEU A 319 -27.86 4.78 34.58
CA LEU A 319 -26.51 5.27 34.28
C LEU A 319 -25.60 5.14 35.50
N ILE A 320 -24.45 4.50 35.34
CA ILE A 320 -23.40 4.36 36.36
C ILE A 320 -22.06 4.85 35.77
N THR A 321 -21.35 5.74 36.49
CA THR A 321 -20.07 6.29 36.03
C THR A 321 -18.92 5.81 36.90
N LEU A 322 -17.89 5.20 36.29
CA LEU A 322 -16.70 4.70 36.99
C LEU A 322 -15.52 5.65 36.73
N LEU A 323 -15.01 6.29 37.79
CA LEU A 323 -13.93 7.27 37.71
C LEU A 323 -12.62 6.81 38.37
N ASP A 324 -12.64 5.76 39.18
CA ASP A 324 -11.46 5.23 39.87
C ASP A 324 -10.59 4.43 38.89
N ASN A 325 -9.39 4.92 38.60
CA ASN A 325 -8.44 4.27 37.71
C ASN A 325 -7.39 3.50 38.48
N TYR A 326 -7.22 2.21 38.17
CA TYR A 326 -6.26 1.28 38.78
C TYR A 326 -5.04 1.00 37.91
N ARG A 327 -4.96 1.58 36.70
CA ARG A 327 -3.91 1.34 35.70
C ARG A 327 -2.80 2.37 35.78
N SER A 328 -3.13 3.64 35.62
CA SER A 328 -2.19 4.71 35.33
C SER A 328 -1.96 5.62 36.52
N THR A 329 -0.78 6.26 36.58
CA THR A 329 -0.44 7.29 37.57
C THR A 329 -1.24 8.57 37.32
N SER A 330 -1.35 9.45 38.35
CA SER A 330 -2.17 10.65 38.23
C SER A 330 -1.66 11.63 37.16
N ARG A 331 -0.33 11.77 36.99
CA ARG A 331 0.23 12.66 35.95
C ARG A 331 -0.13 12.27 34.52
N ILE A 332 -0.19 10.95 34.24
CA ILE A 332 -0.65 10.45 32.97
C ILE A 332 -2.14 10.75 32.77
N LEU A 333 -2.95 10.58 33.80
CA LEU A 333 -4.39 10.86 33.72
C LEU A 333 -4.67 12.36 33.60
N ASP A 334 -3.94 13.21 34.33
CA ASP A 334 -4.08 14.67 34.25
C ASP A 334 -3.78 15.17 32.84
N LEU A 335 -2.74 14.62 32.16
CA LEU A 335 -2.47 14.91 30.77
C LEU A 335 -3.60 14.41 29.87
N ALA A 336 -4.07 13.18 30.02
CA ALA A 336 -5.15 12.62 29.22
C ALA A 336 -6.45 13.43 29.37
N ASP A 337 -6.83 13.80 30.58
CA ASP A 337 -8.02 14.64 30.85
C ASP A 337 -7.88 16.07 30.29
N SER A 338 -6.64 16.60 30.14
CA SER A 338 -6.41 17.91 29.50
C SER A 338 -6.61 17.88 27.98
N ILE A 339 -6.49 16.70 27.35
CA ILE A 339 -6.68 16.53 25.89
C ILE A 339 -8.17 16.46 25.56
N LEU A 340 -8.92 15.71 26.35
CA LEU A 340 -10.34 15.44 26.06
C LEU A 340 -11.14 15.14 27.31
N GLU A 341 -12.21 15.89 27.51
CA GLU A 341 -13.20 15.64 28.55
C GLU A 341 -14.32 14.73 28.04
N SER A 342 -14.94 13.95 28.95
CA SER A 342 -16.10 13.14 28.60
C SER A 342 -17.32 14.01 28.36
N SER A 343 -18.09 13.74 27.29
CA SER A 343 -19.37 14.41 27.02
C SER A 343 -20.51 13.84 27.90
N ILE A 344 -20.37 12.60 28.36
CA ILE A 344 -21.41 11.87 29.09
C ILE A 344 -21.15 11.87 30.59
N SER A 345 -19.92 11.61 31.02
CA SER A 345 -19.58 11.53 32.44
C SER A 345 -19.04 12.87 32.97
N LYS A 346 -19.64 13.36 34.06
CA LYS A 346 -19.11 14.52 34.78
C LYS A 346 -18.07 14.07 35.80
N GLY A 347 -16.79 14.48 35.58
CA GLY A 347 -15.70 14.24 36.53
C GLY A 347 -14.44 13.69 35.90
N LYS A 348 -13.30 13.97 36.55
CA LYS A 348 -11.98 13.50 36.12
C LYS A 348 -11.67 12.11 36.67
N LEU A 349 -10.85 11.37 35.95
CA LEU A 349 -10.34 10.08 36.39
C LEU A 349 -9.44 10.27 37.62
N LYS A 350 -9.62 9.38 38.63
CA LYS A 350 -8.84 9.39 39.86
C LYS A 350 -7.90 8.20 39.89
N SER A 351 -6.58 8.47 39.94
CA SER A 351 -5.58 7.42 40.06
C SER A 351 -5.56 6.82 41.45
N ASN A 352 -5.50 5.51 41.51
CA ASN A 352 -5.21 4.74 42.74
C ASN A 352 -3.71 4.37 42.86
N LYS A 353 -2.85 4.81 41.92
CA LYS A 353 -1.38 4.56 41.90
C LYS A 353 -0.51 5.73 42.39
N GLY A 354 -1.12 6.89 42.72
CA GLY A 354 -0.39 8.08 43.13
C GLY A 354 0.16 8.92 41.98
N GLY A 355 1.11 9.84 42.28
CA GLY A 355 1.60 10.86 41.36
C GLY A 355 2.32 10.31 40.12
N GLY A 356 3.29 9.44 40.34
CA GLY A 356 4.13 8.87 39.27
C GLY A 356 5.13 9.85 38.65
N GLU A 357 5.80 9.42 37.61
CA GLU A 357 6.76 10.23 36.84
C GLU A 357 6.05 11.20 35.91
N SER A 358 6.73 12.29 35.57
CA SER A 358 6.22 13.26 34.60
C SER A 358 6.28 12.71 33.19
N VAL A 359 5.34 13.13 32.37
CA VAL A 359 5.35 12.78 30.94
C VAL A 359 6.42 13.59 30.23
N PHE A 360 7.22 12.94 29.40
CA PHE A 360 8.26 13.61 28.62
C PHE A 360 7.74 13.98 27.24
N LEU A 361 8.07 15.18 26.78
CA LEU A 361 7.95 15.60 25.38
C LEU A 361 9.36 15.85 24.84
N ARG A 362 9.76 15.01 23.87
CA ARG A 362 11.12 15.01 23.30
C ARG A 362 11.12 15.46 21.86
N GLU A 363 12.08 16.32 21.53
CA GLU A 363 12.32 16.91 20.21
C GLU A 363 13.55 16.27 19.57
N TYR A 364 13.44 15.83 18.30
CA TYR A 364 14.53 15.24 17.53
C TYR A 364 14.65 15.91 16.16
N GLU A 365 15.77 15.70 15.49
CA GLU A 365 15.99 16.24 14.16
C GLU A 365 15.24 15.44 13.09
N TYR A 366 15.35 14.09 13.13
CA TYR A 366 14.73 13.18 12.17
C TYR A 366 13.83 12.14 12.87
N PRO A 367 12.79 11.61 12.16
CA PRO A 367 11.90 10.59 12.73
C PRO A 367 12.61 9.30 13.16
N ARG A 368 13.74 8.96 12.53
CA ARG A 368 14.60 7.84 12.91
C ARG A 368 15.14 8.00 14.32
N ASP A 369 15.58 9.21 14.67
CA ASP A 369 16.25 9.49 15.94
C ASP A 369 15.31 9.27 17.14
N GLU A 370 14.00 9.51 16.92
CA GLU A 370 12.97 9.19 17.91
C GLU A 370 12.96 7.71 18.29
N ILE A 371 13.00 6.84 17.28
CA ILE A 371 12.94 5.37 17.48
C ILE A 371 14.27 4.84 18.02
N LEU A 372 15.41 5.41 17.57
CA LEU A 372 16.72 5.07 18.11
C LEU A 372 16.82 5.39 19.60
N SER A 373 16.39 6.59 20.00
CA SER A 373 16.38 7.00 21.40
C SER A 373 15.43 6.12 22.24
N ALA A 374 14.26 5.78 21.73
CA ALA A 374 13.36 4.83 22.37
C ALA A 374 14.00 3.46 22.56
N GLY A 375 14.67 2.93 21.52
CA GLY A 375 15.38 1.65 21.56
C GLY A 375 16.51 1.65 22.58
N LEU A 376 17.35 2.69 22.61
CA LEU A 376 18.44 2.83 23.59
C LEU A 376 17.89 2.95 25.02
N TYR A 377 16.82 3.70 25.22
CA TYR A 377 16.14 3.78 26.52
C TYR A 377 15.61 2.41 26.96
N PHE A 378 14.94 1.68 26.10
CA PHE A 378 14.45 0.34 26.43
C PHE A 378 15.58 -0.64 26.66
N LYS A 379 16.69 -0.54 25.93
CA LYS A 379 17.88 -1.35 26.17
C LYS A 379 18.42 -1.15 27.59
N SER A 380 18.52 0.11 28.05
CA SER A 380 18.94 0.41 29.41
C SER A 380 18.00 -0.15 30.48
N LEU A 381 16.69 -0.17 30.23
CA LEU A 381 15.71 -0.76 31.13
C LEU A 381 15.83 -2.31 31.19
N ILE A 382 16.08 -2.95 30.07
CA ILE A 382 16.31 -4.39 29.99
C ILE A 382 17.56 -4.78 30.79
N GLU A 383 18.63 -3.99 30.68
CA GLU A 383 19.86 -4.18 31.46
C GLU A 383 19.62 -4.01 32.98
N GLN A 384 18.60 -3.24 33.36
CA GLN A 384 18.14 -3.09 34.76
C GLN A 384 17.18 -4.21 35.20
N GLY A 385 16.83 -5.15 34.30
CA GLY A 385 15.98 -6.30 34.61
C GLY A 385 14.47 -6.10 34.37
N GLU A 386 14.07 -5.02 33.70
CA GLU A 386 12.69 -4.78 33.32
C GLU A 386 12.23 -5.72 32.19
N SER A 387 10.94 -6.08 32.21
CA SER A 387 10.37 -7.04 31.25
C SER A 387 10.11 -6.38 29.89
N LEU A 388 10.55 -7.07 28.81
CA LEU A 388 10.26 -6.68 27.43
C LEU A 388 8.78 -6.53 27.12
N GLU A 389 7.94 -7.36 27.73
CA GLU A 389 6.49 -7.37 27.52
C GLU A 389 5.78 -6.14 28.09
N GLU A 390 6.45 -5.39 28.97
CA GLU A 390 5.96 -4.14 29.58
C GLU A 390 6.42 -2.87 28.80
N MET A 391 7.01 -3.03 27.62
CA MET A 391 7.54 -1.95 26.80
C MET A 391 6.81 -1.86 25.47
N ALA A 392 6.36 -0.64 25.09
CA ALA A 392 5.68 -0.43 23.81
C ALA A 392 6.11 0.87 23.13
N ILE A 393 6.26 0.83 21.79
CA ILE A 393 6.37 1.99 20.91
C ILE A 393 5.06 2.09 20.11
N LEU A 394 4.40 3.23 20.22
CA LEU A 394 3.16 3.52 19.50
C LEU A 394 3.43 4.55 18.40
N VAL A 395 2.95 4.30 17.20
CA VAL A 395 3.15 5.16 16.03
C VAL A 395 1.85 5.38 15.24
N PRO A 396 1.71 6.48 14.47
CA PRO A 396 0.44 6.78 13.77
C PRO A 396 0.09 5.82 12.62
N LYS A 397 1.08 5.27 11.89
CA LYS A 397 0.84 4.55 10.62
C LYS A 397 1.61 3.22 10.56
N ASN A 398 1.07 2.24 9.81
CA ASN A 398 1.67 0.90 9.67
C ASN A 398 3.09 0.90 9.09
N HIS A 399 3.43 1.84 8.17
CA HIS A 399 4.78 1.91 7.64
C HIS A 399 5.80 2.35 8.70
N HIS A 400 5.39 3.18 9.68
CA HIS A 400 6.24 3.55 10.82
C HIS A 400 6.52 2.34 11.72
N VAL A 401 5.56 1.41 11.89
CA VAL A 401 5.77 0.15 12.63
C VAL A 401 6.92 -0.64 12.00
N ARG A 402 6.89 -0.80 10.66
CA ARG A 402 7.94 -1.53 9.93
C ARG A 402 9.32 -0.89 10.08
N THR A 403 9.38 0.44 9.94
CA THR A 403 10.63 1.19 10.13
C THR A 403 11.15 1.06 11.56
N ALA A 404 10.27 1.19 12.55
CA ALA A 404 10.66 1.05 13.96
C ALA A 404 11.15 -0.37 14.28
N ASN A 405 10.49 -1.41 13.78
CA ASN A 405 10.93 -2.80 13.95
C ASN A 405 12.32 -3.02 13.34
N SER A 406 12.59 -2.48 12.15
CA SER A 406 13.91 -2.58 11.52
C SER A 406 15.01 -1.91 12.37
N ILE A 407 14.74 -0.72 12.91
CA ILE A 407 15.68 0.01 13.75
C ILE A 407 15.97 -0.76 15.05
N LEU A 408 14.93 -1.26 15.72
CA LEU A 408 15.11 -2.03 16.97
C LEU A 408 15.86 -3.33 16.75
N LYS A 409 15.58 -4.04 15.64
CA LYS A 409 16.33 -5.25 15.26
C LYS A 409 17.82 -4.95 15.02
N ASN A 410 18.16 -3.82 14.39
CA ASN A 410 19.54 -3.37 14.21
C ASN A 410 20.25 -3.03 15.54
N LEU A 411 19.49 -2.67 16.59
CA LEU A 411 19.97 -2.53 17.95
C LEU A 411 20.09 -3.87 18.72
N ASN A 412 19.83 -4.99 18.06
CA ASN A 412 19.75 -6.34 18.65
C ASN A 412 18.69 -6.43 19.77
N LEU A 413 17.59 -5.69 19.65
CA LEU A 413 16.48 -5.75 20.57
C LEU A 413 15.40 -6.72 20.07
N PRO A 414 14.94 -7.66 20.90
CA PRO A 414 13.86 -8.56 20.51
C PRO A 414 12.53 -7.77 20.40
N VAL A 415 11.93 -7.81 19.22
CA VAL A 415 10.66 -7.16 18.91
C VAL A 415 9.59 -8.21 18.71
N LEU A 416 8.44 -8.05 19.33
CA LEU A 416 7.29 -8.88 19.04
C LEU A 416 6.60 -8.32 17.79
N ASP A 417 6.83 -8.97 16.67
CA ASP A 417 6.21 -8.62 15.39
C ASP A 417 4.75 -9.13 15.41
N GLN A 418 3.83 -8.32 15.95
CA GLN A 418 2.38 -8.61 15.88
C GLN A 418 1.82 -8.31 14.48
N ASP A 419 2.45 -7.41 13.74
CA ASP A 419 2.24 -7.25 12.31
C ASP A 419 3.24 -8.15 11.60
N ASN A 420 2.82 -9.39 11.34
CA ASN A 420 3.60 -10.33 10.55
C ASN A 420 4.12 -9.62 9.31
N LEU A 421 5.42 -9.78 9.04
CA LEU A 421 6.03 -9.27 7.81
C LEU A 421 5.22 -9.78 6.63
N SER A 422 4.78 -8.86 5.76
CA SER A 422 4.12 -9.31 4.53
C SER A 422 5.11 -10.11 3.68
N LEU A 423 4.69 -11.27 3.23
CA LEU A 423 5.46 -12.10 2.31
C LEU A 423 6.00 -11.27 1.13
N PHE A 424 5.18 -10.35 0.63
CA PHE A 424 5.53 -9.48 -0.51
C PHE A 424 6.48 -8.33 -0.19
N SER A 425 6.75 -8.07 1.08
CA SER A 425 7.76 -7.09 1.49
C SER A 425 9.16 -7.68 1.60
N LEU A 426 9.31 -9.00 1.51
CA LEU A 426 10.58 -9.69 1.58
C LEU A 426 11.27 -9.72 0.21
N ASN A 427 12.52 -9.26 0.14
CA ASN A 427 13.31 -9.28 -1.10
C ASN A 427 13.43 -10.69 -1.71
N LYS A 428 13.53 -11.72 -0.86
CA LYS A 428 13.59 -13.13 -1.27
C LYS A 428 12.33 -13.64 -1.96
N THR A 429 11.19 -12.96 -1.82
CA THR A 429 9.95 -13.33 -2.53
C THR A 429 10.08 -13.20 -4.05
N ASP A 430 10.65 -12.11 -4.55
CA ASP A 430 10.83 -11.92 -5.99
C ASP A 430 11.81 -12.92 -6.58
N SER A 431 12.87 -13.24 -5.86
CA SER A 431 13.83 -14.29 -6.22
C SER A 431 13.16 -15.67 -6.29
N PHE A 432 12.34 -16.01 -5.29
CA PHE A 432 11.59 -17.26 -5.28
C PHE A 432 10.61 -17.39 -6.46
N LEU A 433 9.86 -16.33 -6.74
CA LEU A 433 8.93 -16.28 -7.86
C LEU A 433 9.65 -16.36 -9.22
N ARG A 434 10.88 -15.80 -9.35
CA ARG A 434 11.72 -15.95 -10.55
C ARG A 434 12.06 -17.41 -10.81
N VAL A 435 12.47 -18.15 -9.79
CA VAL A 435 12.75 -19.59 -9.93
C VAL A 435 11.52 -20.34 -10.40
N LEU A 436 10.35 -20.08 -9.82
CA LEU A 436 9.09 -20.68 -10.28
C LEU A 436 8.77 -20.34 -11.74
N ARG A 437 9.02 -19.07 -12.18
CA ARG A 437 8.80 -18.67 -13.58
C ARG A 437 9.76 -19.40 -14.52
N ILE A 438 11.03 -19.59 -14.15
CA ILE A 438 12.00 -20.35 -14.94
C ILE A 438 11.57 -21.80 -15.06
N ILE A 439 11.06 -22.42 -14.00
CA ILE A 439 10.55 -23.80 -14.05
C ILE A 439 9.28 -23.88 -14.91
N ASP A 440 8.40 -22.89 -14.86
CA ASP A 440 7.21 -22.84 -15.73
C ASP A 440 7.60 -22.62 -17.19
N LYS A 441 8.48 -21.63 -17.45
CA LYS A 441 8.94 -21.19 -18.78
C LYS A 441 10.46 -21.07 -18.82
N PRO A 442 11.20 -22.15 -19.19
CA PRO A 442 12.68 -22.14 -19.22
C PRO A 442 13.31 -21.14 -20.20
N PHE A 443 12.50 -20.56 -21.10
CA PHE A 443 12.90 -19.55 -22.06
C PHE A 443 12.56 -18.10 -21.62
N ASP A 444 12.10 -17.89 -20.39
CA ASP A 444 11.86 -16.55 -19.84
C ASP A 444 13.18 -15.84 -19.57
N SER A 445 13.66 -15.11 -20.57
CA SER A 445 14.94 -14.41 -20.54
C SER A 445 15.03 -13.38 -19.40
N VAL A 446 13.91 -12.76 -19.02
CA VAL A 446 13.85 -11.82 -17.88
C VAL A 446 14.21 -12.55 -16.59
N SER A 447 13.48 -13.64 -16.30
CA SER A 447 13.68 -14.39 -15.06
C SER A 447 15.05 -15.09 -15.02
N VAL A 448 15.52 -15.63 -16.16
CA VAL A 448 16.84 -16.26 -16.25
C VAL A 448 17.94 -15.24 -15.98
N SER A 449 17.94 -14.09 -16.68
CA SER A 449 18.97 -13.05 -16.51
C SER A 449 19.00 -12.49 -15.07
N LEU A 450 17.84 -12.18 -14.50
CA LEU A 450 17.76 -11.66 -13.14
C LEU A 450 18.15 -12.69 -12.09
N SER A 451 17.94 -14.00 -12.34
CA SER A 451 18.33 -15.04 -11.38
C SER A 451 19.83 -15.16 -11.17
N LEU A 452 20.64 -14.75 -12.15
CA LEU A 452 22.10 -14.71 -12.03
C LEU A 452 22.57 -13.68 -11.00
N LEU A 453 21.78 -12.63 -10.80
CA LEU A 453 22.07 -11.53 -9.86
C LEU A 453 21.50 -11.78 -8.46
N ASP A 454 20.68 -12.83 -8.26
CA ASP A 454 20.10 -13.15 -6.96
C ASP A 454 21.17 -13.71 -6.00
N LYS A 455 21.16 -13.28 -4.74
CA LYS A 455 22.04 -13.76 -3.68
C LYS A 455 22.14 -15.30 -3.64
N TYR A 456 21.04 -15.97 -3.85
CA TYR A 456 20.90 -17.43 -3.72
C TYR A 456 21.37 -18.22 -4.94
N SER A 457 21.83 -17.57 -6.01
CA SER A 457 22.43 -18.25 -7.17
C SER A 457 23.83 -18.82 -6.86
N GLY A 458 24.51 -18.27 -5.86
CA GLY A 458 25.89 -18.60 -5.54
C GLY A 458 26.92 -18.12 -6.57
N ILE A 459 26.50 -17.24 -7.51
CA ILE A 459 27.37 -16.68 -8.55
C ILE A 459 28.02 -15.41 -7.99
N ASP A 460 29.32 -15.24 -8.25
CA ASP A 460 30.00 -13.99 -7.94
C ASP A 460 29.39 -12.81 -8.70
N LYS A 461 29.26 -11.66 -8.04
CA LYS A 461 28.58 -10.49 -8.61
C LYS A 461 29.22 -10.04 -9.92
N LEU A 462 30.55 -9.96 -9.96
CA LEU A 462 31.27 -9.53 -11.16
C LEU A 462 31.19 -10.57 -12.28
N GLU A 463 31.24 -11.87 -11.96
CA GLU A 463 31.01 -12.97 -12.88
C GLU A 463 29.64 -12.87 -13.55
N ALA A 464 28.58 -12.65 -12.75
CA ALA A 464 27.22 -12.45 -13.27
C ALA A 464 27.12 -11.24 -14.21
N HIS A 465 27.71 -10.10 -13.83
CA HIS A 465 27.67 -8.88 -14.64
C HIS A 465 28.43 -9.02 -15.97
N ARG A 466 29.60 -9.64 -15.96
CA ARG A 466 30.38 -9.92 -17.20
C ARG A 466 29.61 -10.85 -18.13
N TYR A 467 29.05 -11.92 -17.61
CA TYR A 467 28.27 -12.86 -18.40
C TYR A 467 27.04 -12.20 -19.04
N LEU A 468 26.33 -11.35 -18.30
CA LEU A 468 25.18 -10.59 -18.82
C LEU A 468 25.60 -9.58 -19.89
N GLU A 469 26.74 -8.92 -19.71
CA GLU A 469 27.27 -7.96 -20.71
C GLU A 469 27.70 -8.68 -21.99
N GLU A 470 28.42 -9.77 -21.91
CA GLU A 470 28.85 -10.58 -23.03
C GLU A 470 27.67 -11.11 -23.87
N ASN A 471 26.58 -11.49 -23.18
CA ASN A 471 25.37 -12.06 -23.79
C ASN A 471 24.23 -11.03 -23.97
N LYS A 472 24.49 -9.73 -23.88
CA LYS A 472 23.48 -8.65 -23.91
C LYS A 472 22.63 -8.56 -25.19
N LYS A 473 22.98 -9.28 -26.26
CA LYS A 473 22.24 -9.36 -27.52
C LYS A 473 21.39 -10.61 -27.63
N GLU A 474 21.53 -11.54 -26.72
CA GLU A 474 20.86 -12.85 -26.72
C GLU A 474 19.67 -12.85 -25.77
N ASN A 475 18.65 -13.64 -26.12
CA ASN A 475 17.56 -13.95 -25.21
C ASN A 475 17.98 -15.17 -24.37
N LEU A 476 18.54 -14.91 -23.20
CA LEU A 476 19.05 -15.97 -22.32
C LEU A 476 17.93 -16.94 -21.91
N SER A 477 18.25 -18.21 -21.96
CA SER A 477 17.40 -19.33 -21.53
C SER A 477 18.15 -20.22 -20.53
N LEU A 478 17.46 -21.16 -19.92
CA LEU A 478 18.09 -22.16 -19.04
C LEU A 478 19.15 -22.98 -19.80
N ASP A 479 18.92 -23.27 -21.09
CA ASP A 479 19.87 -24.05 -21.91
C ASP A 479 21.20 -23.31 -22.08
N ASN A 480 21.18 -21.95 -22.25
CA ASN A 480 22.40 -21.16 -22.34
C ASN A 480 23.26 -21.26 -21.05
N LEU A 481 22.64 -21.34 -19.87
CA LEU A 481 23.37 -21.54 -18.62
C LEU A 481 24.00 -22.94 -18.55
N LEU A 482 23.36 -23.95 -19.13
CA LEU A 482 23.86 -25.34 -19.16
C LEU A 482 24.96 -25.55 -20.22
N GLU A 483 25.03 -24.70 -21.23
CA GLU A 483 26.09 -24.73 -22.26
C GLU A 483 27.38 -24.05 -21.80
N ASN A 484 27.31 -23.18 -20.79
CA ASN A 484 28.43 -22.39 -20.27
C ASN A 484 29.41 -23.26 -19.45
N ARG A 485 30.12 -24.16 -20.15
CA ARG A 485 31.18 -25.02 -19.57
C ARG A 485 32.55 -24.45 -19.89
N GLU A 486 33.38 -24.29 -18.89
CA GLU A 486 34.81 -24.10 -19.12
C GLU A 486 35.42 -25.33 -19.80
N THR A 487 36.08 -25.14 -20.94
CA THR A 487 36.74 -26.20 -21.68
C THR A 487 38.23 -26.20 -21.38
N GLY A 488 38.73 -27.23 -20.68
CA GLY A 488 40.13 -27.41 -20.40
C GLY A 488 40.46 -28.59 -19.45
N LEU A 489 41.70 -29.01 -19.39
CA LEU A 489 42.16 -30.16 -18.57
C LEU A 489 41.99 -29.95 -17.05
N PHE A 490 41.77 -28.73 -16.60
CA PHE A 490 41.54 -28.34 -15.19
C PHE A 490 40.25 -27.54 -15.03
N ALA A 491 39.27 -27.74 -15.91
CA ALA A 491 37.99 -27.01 -15.88
C ALA A 491 37.24 -27.32 -14.57
N ASN A 492 37.22 -26.35 -13.67
CA ASN A 492 36.23 -26.33 -12.60
C ASN A 492 34.88 -25.91 -13.23
N GLU A 493 33.79 -26.62 -12.83
CA GLU A 493 32.44 -26.16 -13.23
C GLU A 493 32.26 -24.73 -12.70
N ASN A 494 32.02 -23.75 -13.60
CA ASN A 494 31.77 -22.38 -13.20
C ASN A 494 30.43 -22.25 -12.45
N ASN A 495 30.26 -21.19 -11.69
CA ASN A 495 29.07 -21.03 -10.84
C ASN A 495 27.80 -20.85 -11.67
N ILE A 496 27.88 -20.29 -12.88
CA ILE A 496 26.73 -20.14 -13.80
C ILE A 496 26.21 -21.51 -14.23
N PHE A 497 27.10 -22.42 -14.61
CA PHE A 497 26.74 -23.78 -14.98
C PHE A 497 26.17 -24.57 -13.78
N LYS A 498 26.74 -24.41 -12.59
CA LYS A 498 26.21 -25.02 -11.35
C LYS A 498 24.79 -24.54 -11.07
N TRP A 499 24.53 -23.23 -11.22
CA TRP A 499 23.21 -22.66 -11.08
C TRP A 499 22.24 -23.22 -12.13
N GLY A 500 22.63 -23.31 -13.40
CA GLY A 500 21.87 -23.95 -14.46
C GLY A 500 21.51 -25.40 -14.12
N LYS A 501 22.43 -26.20 -13.56
CA LYS A 501 22.16 -27.56 -13.08
C LYS A 501 21.12 -27.59 -11.95
N THR A 502 21.23 -26.67 -11.00
CA THR A 502 20.25 -26.56 -9.90
C THR A 502 18.85 -26.30 -10.44
N LEU A 503 18.70 -25.32 -11.33
CA LEU A 503 17.43 -25.01 -11.96
C LEU A 503 16.89 -26.20 -12.79
N LYS A 504 17.77 -26.91 -13.53
CA LYS A 504 17.40 -28.08 -14.30
C LYS A 504 16.89 -29.21 -13.40
N SER A 505 17.54 -29.45 -12.26
CA SER A 505 17.08 -30.48 -11.31
C SER A 505 15.69 -30.19 -10.74
N LEU A 506 15.32 -28.92 -10.61
CA LEU A 506 13.99 -28.47 -10.20
C LEU A 506 12.98 -28.57 -11.36
N LEU A 507 13.39 -28.21 -12.58
CA LEU A 507 12.58 -28.37 -13.79
C LEU A 507 12.17 -29.84 -14.02
N ASP A 508 13.06 -30.80 -13.77
CA ASP A 508 12.77 -32.23 -13.89
C ASP A 508 11.72 -32.72 -12.87
N LYS A 509 11.38 -31.91 -11.87
CA LYS A 509 10.32 -32.16 -10.88
C LYS A 509 9.02 -31.39 -11.18
N LYS A 510 8.93 -30.70 -12.32
CA LYS A 510 7.80 -29.82 -12.71
C LYS A 510 6.43 -30.48 -12.61
N ASP A 511 6.34 -31.77 -12.95
CA ASP A 511 5.10 -32.56 -12.98
C ASP A 511 4.65 -33.08 -11.58
N LYS A 512 5.42 -32.78 -10.53
CA LYS A 512 5.02 -33.12 -9.16
C LYS A 512 3.99 -32.13 -8.63
N LYS A 513 3.36 -32.47 -7.49
CA LYS A 513 2.44 -31.54 -6.80
C LYS A 513 3.12 -30.19 -6.55
N LEU A 514 2.38 -29.10 -6.71
CA LEU A 514 2.87 -27.74 -6.54
C LEU A 514 3.48 -27.50 -5.15
N SER A 515 2.81 -27.96 -4.09
CA SER A 515 3.32 -27.86 -2.71
C SER A 515 4.64 -28.61 -2.50
N PHE A 516 4.82 -29.77 -3.15
CA PHE A 516 6.07 -30.52 -3.15
C PHE A 516 7.19 -29.75 -3.88
N LEU A 517 6.91 -29.23 -5.07
CA LEU A 517 7.88 -28.45 -5.85
C LEU A 517 8.34 -27.21 -5.07
N ILE A 518 7.42 -26.50 -4.46
CA ILE A 518 7.71 -25.32 -3.61
C ILE A 518 8.60 -25.69 -2.43
N SER A 519 8.32 -26.85 -1.78
CA SER A 519 9.18 -27.35 -0.70
C SER A 519 10.60 -27.68 -1.19
N GLU A 520 10.75 -28.28 -2.37
CA GLU A 520 12.05 -28.59 -2.96
C GLU A 520 12.86 -27.33 -3.31
N ILE A 521 12.19 -26.32 -3.92
CA ILE A 521 12.82 -25.02 -4.20
C ILE A 521 13.29 -24.39 -2.88
N GLY A 522 12.42 -24.40 -1.87
CA GLY A 522 12.73 -23.86 -0.54
C GLY A 522 13.93 -24.54 0.11
N ASN A 523 13.96 -25.87 0.07
CA ASN A 523 15.06 -26.63 0.65
C ASN A 523 16.39 -26.41 -0.07
N ILE A 524 16.38 -26.53 -1.41
CA ILE A 524 17.62 -26.51 -2.20
C ILE A 524 18.22 -25.09 -2.26
N ILE A 525 17.39 -24.07 -2.39
CA ILE A 525 17.86 -22.70 -2.65
C ILE A 525 18.03 -21.90 -1.36
N TYR A 526 17.10 -22.06 -0.39
CA TYR A 526 17.08 -21.19 0.80
C TYR A 526 17.56 -21.90 2.07
N ILE A 527 16.94 -23.01 2.46
CA ILE A 527 17.20 -23.66 3.75
C ILE A 527 18.63 -24.21 3.81
N ASN A 528 19.06 -24.95 2.76
CA ASN A 528 20.42 -25.54 2.73
C ASN A 528 21.54 -24.51 2.57
N ASN A 529 21.24 -23.29 2.15
CA ASN A 529 22.19 -22.20 1.96
C ASN A 529 22.09 -21.13 3.06
N SER A 530 21.45 -21.44 4.18
CA SER A 530 21.37 -20.53 5.31
C SER A 530 22.74 -20.28 5.95
N GLU A 531 23.06 -19.02 6.23
CA GLU A 531 24.36 -18.59 6.73
C GLU A 531 24.51 -18.87 8.23
N ASP A 532 23.41 -18.71 9.00
CA ASP A 532 23.37 -18.95 10.45
C ASP A 532 21.99 -19.46 10.89
N ASN A 533 21.82 -19.69 12.20
CA ASN A 533 20.56 -20.19 12.78
C ASN A 533 19.41 -19.18 12.65
N HIS A 534 19.68 -17.88 12.59
CA HIS A 534 18.66 -16.85 12.44
C HIS A 534 18.13 -16.85 11.00
N ASP A 535 19.03 -16.83 10.01
CA ASP A 535 18.68 -16.92 8.58
C ASP A 535 17.98 -18.26 8.28
N LEU A 536 18.40 -19.35 8.91
CA LEU A 536 17.71 -20.65 8.79
C LEU A 536 16.26 -20.57 9.26
N LEU A 537 16.00 -19.95 10.41
CA LEU A 537 14.66 -19.78 10.95
C LEU A 537 13.79 -18.94 10.00
N GLU A 538 14.30 -17.80 9.55
CA GLU A 538 13.59 -16.93 8.60
C GLU A 538 13.31 -17.64 7.27
N ASN A 539 14.23 -18.45 6.76
CA ASN A 539 14.05 -19.22 5.53
C ASN A 539 13.00 -20.32 5.70
N VAL A 540 12.97 -20.99 6.86
CA VAL A 540 11.94 -21.99 7.18
C VAL A 540 10.55 -21.33 7.26
N GLU A 541 10.41 -20.20 7.94
CA GLU A 541 9.15 -19.44 8.02
C GLU A 541 8.66 -18.98 6.66
N PHE A 542 9.56 -18.47 5.84
CA PHE A 542 9.30 -18.05 4.47
C PHE A 542 8.79 -19.21 3.59
N VAL A 543 9.53 -20.32 3.55
CA VAL A 543 9.19 -21.51 2.75
C VAL A 543 7.87 -22.11 3.21
N ARG A 544 7.65 -22.22 4.53
CA ARG A 544 6.40 -22.69 5.12
C ARG A 544 5.19 -21.87 4.67
N THR A 545 5.37 -20.55 4.58
CA THR A 545 4.31 -19.65 4.09
C THR A 545 3.92 -19.97 2.65
N PHE A 546 4.90 -20.14 1.77
CA PHE A 546 4.63 -20.53 0.38
C PHE A 546 4.02 -21.92 0.24
N ILE A 547 4.46 -22.89 1.06
CA ILE A 547 3.86 -24.24 1.08
C ILE A 547 2.39 -24.14 1.50
N HIS A 548 2.07 -23.34 2.52
CA HIS A 548 0.69 -23.15 2.97
C HIS A 548 -0.18 -22.53 1.86
N LEU A 549 0.33 -21.49 1.18
CA LEU A 549 -0.39 -20.89 0.03
C LEU A 549 -0.62 -21.88 -1.10
N ALA A 550 0.38 -22.71 -1.40
CA ALA A 550 0.25 -23.75 -2.42
C ALA A 550 -0.79 -24.81 -2.04
N LEU A 551 -0.78 -25.28 -0.79
CA LEU A 551 -1.78 -26.23 -0.28
C LEU A 551 -3.19 -25.64 -0.35
N MET A 552 -3.37 -24.37 0.06
CA MET A 552 -4.66 -23.69 -0.09
C MET A 552 -5.10 -23.58 -1.54
N PHE A 553 -4.17 -23.28 -2.44
CA PHE A 553 -4.45 -23.19 -3.87
C PHE A 553 -4.80 -24.57 -4.48
N GLU A 554 -4.10 -25.63 -4.09
CA GLU A 554 -4.38 -27.02 -4.50
C GLU A 554 -5.75 -27.51 -4.02
N THR A 555 -6.22 -27.09 -2.83
CA THR A 555 -7.55 -27.48 -2.34
C THR A 555 -8.70 -26.85 -3.13
N LYS A 556 -8.46 -25.66 -3.71
CA LYS A 556 -9.46 -24.94 -4.52
C LYS A 556 -9.42 -25.28 -6.01
N ASN A 557 -8.31 -25.82 -6.51
CA ASN A 557 -8.07 -26.06 -7.93
C ASN A 557 -7.64 -27.51 -8.17
N LEU A 558 -8.33 -28.18 -9.06
CA LEU A 558 -7.99 -29.57 -9.42
C LEU A 558 -6.74 -29.55 -10.34
N ASN A 559 -5.61 -30.12 -9.85
CA ASN A 559 -4.36 -30.19 -10.60
C ASN A 559 -3.86 -28.81 -11.12
N PRO A 560 -3.60 -27.86 -10.24
CA PRO A 560 -3.21 -26.52 -10.67
C PRO A 560 -1.82 -26.53 -11.30
N THR A 561 -1.64 -25.70 -12.35
CA THR A 561 -0.33 -25.50 -12.99
C THR A 561 0.50 -24.45 -12.23
N ILE A 562 1.83 -24.46 -12.41
CA ILE A 562 2.73 -23.44 -11.86
C ILE A 562 2.30 -22.05 -12.37
N GLY A 563 1.98 -21.90 -13.65
CA GLY A 563 1.54 -20.63 -14.24
C GLY A 563 0.25 -20.10 -13.61
N GLN A 564 -0.72 -20.96 -13.28
CA GLN A 564 -1.93 -20.55 -12.56
C GLN A 564 -1.61 -20.06 -11.14
N PHE A 565 -0.72 -20.74 -10.44
CA PHE A 565 -0.28 -20.29 -9.10
C PHE A 565 0.51 -18.98 -9.15
N LEU A 566 1.40 -18.82 -10.12
CA LEU A 566 2.12 -17.55 -10.34
C LEU A 566 1.15 -16.40 -10.58
N ASN A 567 0.16 -16.59 -11.45
CA ASN A 567 -0.88 -15.58 -11.69
C ASN A 567 -1.66 -15.24 -10.41
N TYR A 568 -2.00 -16.27 -9.60
CA TYR A 568 -2.65 -16.08 -8.31
C TYR A 568 -1.81 -15.20 -7.38
N ILE A 569 -0.54 -15.54 -7.19
CA ILE A 569 0.38 -14.79 -6.31
C ILE A 569 0.63 -13.36 -6.84
N GLU A 570 0.82 -13.19 -8.15
CA GLU A 570 1.03 -11.88 -8.78
C GLU A 570 -0.17 -10.95 -8.63
N ARG A 571 -1.39 -11.48 -8.76
CA ARG A 571 -2.61 -10.72 -8.49
C ARG A 571 -2.65 -10.27 -7.03
N LEU A 572 -2.45 -11.17 -6.06
CA LEU A 572 -2.41 -10.81 -4.65
C LEU A 572 -1.37 -9.71 -4.35
N LYS A 573 -0.17 -9.83 -4.93
CA LYS A 573 0.90 -8.81 -4.80
C LYS A 573 0.49 -7.47 -5.41
N THR A 574 -0.06 -7.47 -6.61
CA THR A 574 -0.45 -6.27 -7.36
C THR A 574 -1.54 -5.48 -6.65
N TYR A 575 -2.49 -6.18 -6.05
CA TYR A 575 -3.58 -5.55 -5.30
C TYR A 575 -3.23 -5.19 -3.85
N GLY A 576 -1.96 -5.40 -3.46
CA GLY A 576 -1.45 -5.00 -2.16
C GLY A 576 -1.99 -5.83 -1.00
N ASN A 577 -2.42 -7.06 -1.27
CA ASN A 577 -2.85 -7.98 -0.21
C ASN A 577 -1.69 -8.26 0.73
N HIS A 578 -2.01 -8.26 2.02
CA HIS A 578 -1.06 -8.62 3.06
C HIS A 578 -1.15 -10.12 3.32
N ILE A 579 -0.06 -10.83 3.04
CA ILE A 579 0.07 -12.25 3.41
C ILE A 579 1.08 -12.32 4.54
N ASP A 580 0.61 -12.71 5.71
CA ASP A 580 1.43 -12.88 6.88
C ASP A 580 2.44 -14.00 6.68
N VAL A 581 3.72 -13.74 6.95
CA VAL A 581 4.73 -14.79 7.04
C VAL A 581 4.43 -15.63 8.29
N ALA A 582 4.38 -16.95 8.12
CA ALA A 582 4.11 -17.89 9.21
C ALA A 582 5.26 -17.92 10.20
N THR A 583 5.25 -17.05 11.22
CA THR A 583 6.29 -16.98 12.24
C THR A 583 6.27 -18.17 13.19
N LEU A 584 7.44 -18.70 13.51
CA LEU A 584 7.65 -19.74 14.53
C LEU A 584 7.80 -19.16 15.94
N GLY A 585 7.54 -17.86 16.06
CA GLY A 585 7.28 -17.12 17.29
C GLY A 585 8.48 -16.80 18.17
N VAL A 586 8.89 -15.54 18.19
CA VAL A 586 9.45 -14.93 19.39
C VAL A 586 8.28 -14.71 20.35
N SER A 587 8.20 -15.46 21.42
CA SER A 587 7.10 -15.39 22.39
C SER A 587 7.14 -14.12 23.26
N LYS A 588 8.26 -13.37 23.26
CA LYS A 588 8.51 -12.22 24.14
C LYS A 588 9.35 -11.17 23.42
N GLY A 589 8.90 -9.93 23.41
CA GLY A 589 9.61 -8.81 22.79
C GLY A 589 8.94 -7.48 23.06
N ILE A 590 9.66 -6.40 22.70
CA ILE A 590 9.12 -5.04 22.71
C ILE A 590 7.96 -4.97 21.70
N GLN A 591 6.87 -4.36 22.12
CA GLN A 591 5.69 -4.19 21.28
C GLN A 591 5.82 -2.92 20.42
N VAL A 592 5.70 -3.04 19.10
CA VAL A 592 5.61 -1.89 18.19
C VAL A 592 4.31 -1.97 17.41
N MET A 593 3.46 -0.95 17.53
CA MET A 593 2.14 -0.99 16.91
C MET A 593 1.59 0.41 16.61
N THR A 594 0.51 0.46 15.85
CA THR A 594 -0.21 1.73 15.64
C THR A 594 -1.02 2.13 16.87
N LEU A 595 -1.32 3.46 16.98
CA LEU A 595 -2.17 3.99 18.05
C LEU A 595 -3.49 3.21 18.15
N HIS A 596 -4.14 2.91 17.03
CA HIS A 596 -5.39 2.15 16.98
C HIS A 596 -5.26 0.73 17.54
N LYS A 597 -4.20 0.00 17.18
CA LYS A 597 -3.97 -1.37 17.66
C LYS A 597 -3.64 -1.45 19.14
N SER A 598 -3.20 -0.34 19.74
CA SER A 598 -2.92 -0.29 21.18
C SER A 598 -4.17 -0.32 22.07
N LYS A 599 -5.36 -0.10 21.47
CA LYS A 599 -6.62 -0.12 22.23
C LYS A 599 -6.85 -1.47 22.88
N GLY A 600 -7.24 -1.45 24.17
CA GLY A 600 -7.41 -2.67 24.97
C GLY A 600 -6.13 -3.18 25.64
N LEU A 601 -4.94 -2.74 25.20
CA LEU A 601 -3.65 -3.15 25.76
C LEU A 601 -3.15 -2.17 26.84
N GLU A 602 -2.08 -2.56 27.56
CA GLU A 602 -1.50 -1.73 28.62
C GLU A 602 -0.05 -2.13 28.90
N TYR A 603 0.84 -1.13 29.08
CA TYR A 603 2.27 -1.32 29.25
C TYR A 603 2.81 -0.43 30.38
N LYS A 604 3.89 -0.85 31.04
CA LYS A 604 4.56 -0.02 32.05
C LYS A 604 5.24 1.18 31.40
N TYR A 605 5.93 0.96 30.27
CA TYR A 605 6.69 1.93 29.50
C TYR A 605 6.08 2.12 28.12
N VAL A 606 5.60 3.33 27.82
CA VAL A 606 5.01 3.67 26.51
C VAL A 606 5.76 4.84 25.89
N TRP A 607 6.20 4.65 24.66
CA TRP A 607 6.77 5.72 23.82
C TRP A 607 5.87 5.97 22.62
N ILE A 608 5.37 7.19 22.47
CA ILE A 608 4.49 7.61 21.39
C ILE A 608 5.30 8.49 20.44
N ALA A 609 5.68 7.97 19.27
CA ALA A 609 6.57 8.63 18.32
C ALA A 609 5.82 9.22 17.12
N HIS A 610 6.50 10.14 16.41
CA HIS A 610 6.03 10.79 15.18
C HIS A 610 4.80 11.65 15.37
N MET A 611 4.75 12.40 16.47
CA MET A 611 3.66 13.31 16.81
C MET A 611 3.77 14.65 16.06
N ASN A 612 3.95 14.56 14.74
CA ASN A 612 4.04 15.70 13.83
C ASN A 612 2.68 16.00 13.19
N GLU A 613 2.38 17.28 12.91
CA GLU A 613 1.16 17.74 12.26
C GLU A 613 0.95 17.03 10.92
N GLU A 614 1.99 16.99 10.08
CA GLU A 614 1.97 16.40 8.74
C GLU A 614 1.80 14.88 8.74
N THR A 615 2.10 14.25 9.86
CA THR A 615 2.01 12.78 10.01
C THR A 615 0.75 12.36 10.73
N PHE A 616 0.51 12.97 11.89
CA PHE A 616 -0.57 12.57 12.79
C PHE A 616 -1.92 13.18 12.37
N MET A 617 -1.95 14.45 11.91
CA MET A 617 -3.18 15.14 11.51
C MET A 617 -3.53 14.96 10.03
N SER A 618 -2.67 14.29 9.23
CA SER A 618 -2.91 14.14 7.80
C SER A 618 -4.11 13.26 7.46
N GLU A 619 -4.98 13.75 6.57
CA GLU A 619 -6.09 12.99 6.00
C GLU A 619 -5.67 12.25 4.71
N LYS A 620 -6.21 11.05 4.51
CA LYS A 620 -6.08 10.33 3.23
C LYS A 620 -7.07 10.94 2.23
N ARG A 621 -6.57 11.53 1.14
CA ARG A 621 -7.42 12.03 0.05
C ARG A 621 -8.00 10.87 -0.75
N SER A 622 -9.31 10.88 -0.95
CA SER A 622 -9.97 9.95 -1.87
C SER A 622 -9.78 10.43 -3.32
N PRO A 623 -9.50 9.52 -4.27
CA PRO A 623 -9.47 9.85 -5.70
C PRO A 623 -10.89 10.08 -6.27
N PHE A 624 -11.93 9.67 -5.53
CA PHE A 624 -13.33 9.82 -5.91
C PHE A 624 -13.93 11.04 -5.24
N ALA A 625 -14.53 11.93 -6.05
CA ALA A 625 -15.32 13.04 -5.52
C ALA A 625 -16.65 12.49 -4.99
N LEU A 626 -16.95 12.79 -3.74
CA LEU A 626 -18.22 12.38 -3.14
C LEU A 626 -19.24 13.52 -3.24
N PRO A 627 -20.54 13.23 -3.52
CA PRO A 627 -21.61 14.19 -3.40
C PRO A 627 -21.64 14.82 -2.00
N GLU A 628 -22.11 16.08 -1.92
CA GLU A 628 -22.16 16.81 -0.65
C GLU A 628 -22.95 16.05 0.42
N TYR A 629 -24.09 15.51 0.05
CA TYR A 629 -24.95 14.69 0.90
C TYR A 629 -24.21 13.48 1.51
N VAL A 630 -23.33 12.83 0.75
CA VAL A 630 -22.51 11.70 1.23
C VAL A 630 -21.39 12.22 2.13
N ARG A 631 -20.75 13.33 1.73
CA ARG A 631 -19.68 13.95 2.54
C ARG A 631 -20.15 14.41 3.91
N ASP A 632 -21.39 14.87 4.02
CA ASP A 632 -21.98 15.35 5.28
C ASP A 632 -22.32 14.18 6.22
N ARG A 633 -22.67 13.02 5.67
CA ARG A 633 -22.85 11.77 6.46
C ARG A 633 -21.54 11.15 6.88
N LEU A 634 -20.51 11.24 6.04
CA LEU A 634 -19.18 10.74 6.37
C LEU A 634 -18.51 11.72 7.33
N ALA A 635 -18.39 11.33 8.58
CA ALA A 635 -17.62 12.09 9.54
C ALA A 635 -16.20 12.31 8.98
N LYS A 636 -15.88 13.55 8.60
CA LYS A 636 -14.48 13.92 8.37
C LYS A 636 -13.71 13.63 9.64
N ARG A 637 -12.50 13.10 9.51
CA ARG A 637 -11.60 12.99 10.66
C ARG A 637 -11.52 14.36 11.34
N SER A 638 -12.14 14.46 12.48
CA SER A 638 -12.20 15.71 13.22
C SER A 638 -10.93 15.87 14.07
N GLN A 639 -10.65 17.08 14.49
CA GLN A 639 -9.62 17.33 15.50
C GLN A 639 -9.91 16.53 16.79
N GLU A 640 -11.18 16.30 17.10
CA GLU A 640 -11.59 15.46 18.23
C GLU A 640 -11.21 13.99 18.05
N ASP A 641 -11.27 13.43 16.83
CA ASP A 641 -10.84 12.05 16.61
C ASP A 641 -9.34 11.88 16.86
N ALA A 642 -8.54 12.85 16.43
CA ALA A 642 -7.11 12.87 16.75
C ALA A 642 -6.87 13.01 18.27
N LYS A 643 -7.66 13.83 18.97
CA LYS A 643 -7.62 13.93 20.44
C LYS A 643 -7.97 12.60 21.10
N ARG A 644 -8.98 11.88 20.60
CA ARG A 644 -9.34 10.55 21.10
C ARG A 644 -8.24 9.51 20.86
N GLU A 645 -7.63 9.50 19.67
CA GLU A 645 -6.48 8.64 19.38
C GLU A 645 -5.32 8.89 20.35
N LEU A 646 -4.96 10.16 20.56
CA LEU A 646 -3.90 10.53 21.50
C LEU A 646 -4.27 10.18 22.96
N TYR A 647 -5.52 10.42 23.37
CA TYR A 647 -6.05 10.02 24.67
C TYR A 647 -5.92 8.50 24.90
N VAL A 648 -6.32 7.70 23.90
CA VAL A 648 -6.17 6.24 23.95
C VAL A 648 -4.70 5.87 24.10
N ALA A 649 -3.81 6.43 23.29
CA ALA A 649 -2.37 6.10 23.31
C ALA A 649 -1.73 6.40 24.69
N ILE A 650 -1.96 7.59 25.24
CA ILE A 650 -1.43 8.00 26.54
C ILE A 650 -1.94 7.10 27.66
N THR A 651 -3.24 6.76 27.63
CA THR A 651 -3.85 5.90 28.65
C THR A 651 -3.46 4.41 28.55
N ARG A 652 -2.61 4.04 27.57
CA ARG A 652 -1.96 2.71 27.56
C ARG A 652 -0.85 2.59 28.59
N ALA A 653 -0.26 3.74 28.98
CA ALA A 653 0.82 3.77 29.96
C ALA A 653 0.33 3.53 31.39
N LYS A 654 1.03 2.65 32.10
CA LYS A 654 0.82 2.43 33.53
C LYS A 654 1.61 3.42 34.37
N GLU A 655 2.88 3.64 34.04
CA GLU A 655 3.82 4.41 34.88
C GLU A 655 4.65 5.43 34.10
N TYR A 656 5.14 5.09 32.90
CA TYR A 656 6.04 5.94 32.12
C TYR A 656 5.46 6.21 30.73
N CYS A 657 5.38 7.47 30.36
CA CYS A 657 4.90 7.91 29.06
C CYS A 657 5.86 8.97 28.47
N THR A 658 6.26 8.76 27.24
CA THR A 658 7.07 9.70 26.44
C THR A 658 6.38 9.97 25.12
N LEU A 659 6.23 11.24 24.73
CA LEU A 659 5.84 11.68 23.42
C LEU A 659 7.07 12.22 22.70
N SER A 660 7.17 11.99 21.38
CA SER A 660 8.27 12.54 20.58
C SER A 660 7.83 13.00 19.20
N TYR A 661 8.60 13.93 18.63
CA TYR A 661 8.40 14.48 17.29
C TYR A 661 9.73 14.86 16.67
N ALA A 662 9.76 14.96 15.33
CA ALA A 662 10.93 15.37 14.57
C ALA A 662 10.74 16.76 13.93
N ASN A 663 11.83 17.48 13.68
CA ASN A 663 11.81 18.81 13.03
C ASN A 663 11.94 18.73 11.50
N LEU A 664 12.57 17.68 10.98
CA LEU A 664 12.81 17.48 9.55
C LEU A 664 12.34 16.10 9.11
N ASN A 665 11.78 16.02 7.91
CA ASN A 665 11.57 14.73 7.26
C ASN A 665 12.88 14.24 6.59
N TYR A 666 12.89 13.01 6.06
CA TYR A 666 14.08 12.42 5.40
C TYR A 666 14.52 13.12 4.11
N THR A 667 13.73 14.05 3.57
CA THR A 667 14.06 14.84 2.38
C THR A 667 14.47 16.28 2.74
N GLY A 668 14.61 16.60 4.05
CA GLY A 668 14.98 17.92 4.56
C GLY A 668 13.82 18.92 4.65
N GLY A 669 12.58 18.49 4.42
CA GLY A 669 11.39 19.34 4.63
C GLY A 669 11.07 19.48 6.12
N GLU A 670 10.68 20.69 6.52
CA GLU A 670 10.30 21.00 7.90
C GLU A 670 9.04 20.25 8.33
N LEU A 671 9.03 19.80 9.57
CA LEU A 671 7.91 19.17 10.26
C LEU A 671 7.58 19.96 11.53
N ASN A 672 6.30 20.04 11.85
CA ASN A 672 5.82 20.74 13.04
C ASN A 672 5.25 19.76 14.06
N LEU A 673 5.37 20.10 15.35
CA LEU A 673 4.65 19.40 16.41
C LEU A 673 3.14 19.51 16.16
N ALA A 674 2.41 18.42 16.36
CA ALA A 674 0.97 18.40 16.18
C ALA A 674 0.28 19.49 17.03
N SER A 675 -0.62 20.24 16.39
CA SER A 675 -1.32 21.40 16.99
C SER A 675 -2.03 21.04 18.30
N ILE A 676 -2.66 19.86 18.34
CA ILE A 676 -3.36 19.36 19.56
C ILE A 676 -2.42 19.12 20.75
N ILE A 677 -1.12 18.89 20.52
CA ILE A 677 -0.13 18.75 21.61
C ILE A 677 0.44 20.13 21.96
N GLN A 678 0.62 20.98 20.97
CA GLN A 678 1.12 22.34 21.16
C GLN A 678 0.18 23.19 22.02
N GLU A 679 -1.15 22.96 21.93
CA GLU A 679 -2.19 23.65 22.70
C GLU A 679 -2.24 23.22 24.17
N LEU A 680 -1.60 22.08 24.54
CA LEU A 680 -1.65 21.56 25.91
C LEU A 680 -0.79 22.39 26.89
N PRO A 681 -1.23 22.57 28.15
CA PRO A 681 -0.44 23.30 29.14
C PRO A 681 0.91 22.65 29.42
N ASP A 682 1.97 23.43 29.42
CA ASP A 682 3.36 22.98 29.65
C ASP A 682 3.55 22.27 31.02
N ILE A 683 2.67 22.51 31.97
CA ILE A 683 2.72 21.86 33.31
C ILE A 683 2.64 20.33 33.24
N HIS A 684 2.09 19.81 32.16
CA HIS A 684 1.95 18.35 31.97
C HIS A 684 3.22 17.67 31.47
N PHE A 685 4.19 18.45 30.91
CA PHE A 685 5.36 17.93 30.27
C PHE A 685 6.66 18.34 30.93
N ILE A 686 7.65 17.44 30.89
CA ILE A 686 9.06 17.80 30.91
C ILE A 686 9.56 17.85 29.47
N LYS A 687 9.76 19.06 28.95
CA LYS A 687 10.31 19.26 27.62
C LYS A 687 11.82 19.01 27.65
N LYS A 688 12.28 18.05 26.84
CA LYS A 688 13.70 17.75 26.66
C LYS A 688 14.05 17.89 25.18
N ARG A 689 15.07 18.72 24.93
CA ARG A 689 15.80 18.67 23.67
C ARG A 689 16.88 17.59 23.74
N LYS A 690 17.29 17.08 22.60
CA LYS A 690 18.41 16.16 22.44
C LYS A 690 19.67 16.78 23.07
N ASP A 691 20.33 16.11 24.00
CA ASP A 691 21.61 16.57 24.56
C ASP A 691 22.80 16.06 23.72
N GLU A 692 23.98 16.64 23.91
CA GLU A 692 25.18 16.28 23.15
C GLU A 692 25.61 14.83 23.39
N ASN A 693 25.42 14.32 24.61
CA ASN A 693 25.75 12.92 24.95
C ASN A 693 24.78 11.94 24.29
N GLU A 694 23.48 12.30 24.20
CA GLU A 694 22.46 11.50 23.49
C GLU A 694 22.75 11.52 21.99
N LEU A 695 23.20 12.62 21.41
CA LEU A 695 23.66 12.74 20.03
C LEU A 695 24.84 11.80 19.73
N GLU A 696 25.87 11.83 20.57
CA GLU A 696 27.05 10.96 20.41
C GLU A 696 26.69 9.48 20.54
N LEU A 697 25.80 9.11 21.45
CA LEU A 697 25.28 7.75 21.58
C LEU A 697 24.47 7.32 20.36
N LEU A 698 23.63 8.22 19.80
CA LEU A 698 22.85 7.97 18.58
C LEU A 698 23.77 7.81 17.35
N GLU A 699 24.81 8.62 17.24
CA GLU A 699 25.81 8.52 16.17
C GLU A 699 26.64 7.24 16.25
N ASN A 700 26.98 6.79 17.46
CA ASN A 700 27.80 5.59 17.69
C ASN A 700 26.98 4.29 17.67
N SER A 701 25.66 4.33 17.90
CA SER A 701 24.82 3.12 18.04
C SER A 701 24.51 2.44 16.72
N ILE A 702 24.41 3.23 15.67
CA ILE A 702 24.25 2.78 14.29
C ILE A 702 25.09 3.77 13.50
N ASN A 703 26.04 3.32 12.72
CA ASN A 703 26.98 4.12 11.93
C ASN A 703 26.39 5.43 11.35
N GLY A 704 25.94 6.32 12.23
CA GLY A 704 25.50 7.67 11.98
C GLY A 704 24.17 7.92 11.25
N PRO A 705 23.83 9.20 11.01
CA PRO A 705 22.62 9.67 10.35
C PRO A 705 22.43 9.15 8.91
N LYS A 706 23.42 8.50 8.36
CA LYS A 706 23.52 8.11 6.96
C LYS A 706 22.57 6.99 6.51
N ILE A 707 22.02 6.16 7.41
CA ILE A 707 21.28 4.94 7.06
C ILE A 707 20.01 5.20 6.22
N PHE A 708 19.37 6.36 6.34
CA PHE A 708 18.14 6.67 5.61
C PHE A 708 18.30 7.70 4.49
N THR A 709 19.39 8.45 4.49
CA THR A 709 19.74 9.43 3.44
C THR A 709 20.87 8.95 2.56
N SER A 710 21.54 7.86 2.93
CA SER A 710 22.74 7.35 2.29
C SER A 710 22.44 6.84 0.89
N SER A 711 23.29 7.19 -0.04
CA SER A 711 23.38 6.54 -1.34
C SER A 711 23.64 5.03 -1.16
N ILE A 712 23.37 4.25 -2.19
CA ILE A 712 23.71 2.80 -2.18
C ILE A 712 25.21 2.61 -1.90
N ILE A 713 26.05 3.56 -2.32
CA ILE A 713 27.49 3.58 -2.09
C ILE A 713 27.82 3.72 -0.61
N ASP A 714 27.22 4.70 0.10
CA ASP A 714 27.49 4.89 1.53
C ASP A 714 27.15 3.63 2.33
N LEU A 715 26.03 2.99 1.99
CA LEU A 715 25.61 1.74 2.62
C LEU A 715 26.54 0.57 2.32
N ALA A 716 27.09 0.49 1.10
CA ALA A 716 28.05 -0.56 0.72
C ALA A 716 29.43 -0.35 1.37
N LEU A 717 29.88 0.91 1.45
CA LEU A 717 31.13 1.28 2.15
C LEU A 717 31.05 0.92 3.64
N GLU A 718 29.92 1.17 4.29
CA GLU A 718 29.69 0.80 5.69
C GLU A 718 29.72 -0.71 5.92
N LYS A 719 29.30 -1.50 4.92
CA LYS A 719 29.33 -2.97 4.98
C LYS A 719 30.65 -3.59 4.52
N GLY A 720 31.65 -2.79 4.16
CA GLY A 720 32.94 -3.27 3.71
C GLY A 720 32.96 -3.81 2.27
N GLU A 721 31.97 -3.49 1.47
CA GLU A 721 31.84 -3.93 0.06
C GLU A 721 32.44 -2.93 -0.95
N SER A 722 33.33 -2.03 -0.53
CA SER A 722 33.97 -1.04 -1.39
C SER A 722 34.66 -1.67 -2.61
N ARG A 723 35.27 -2.82 -2.45
CA ARG A 723 36.00 -3.51 -3.53
C ARG A 723 35.07 -3.88 -4.70
N VAL A 724 33.86 -4.38 -4.42
CA VAL A 724 32.90 -4.78 -5.46
C VAL A 724 32.40 -3.56 -6.23
N LEU A 725 32.16 -2.44 -5.54
CA LEU A 725 31.77 -1.19 -6.17
C LEU A 725 32.88 -0.63 -7.06
N ASP A 726 34.13 -0.68 -6.59
CA ASP A 726 35.28 -0.23 -7.36
C ASP A 726 35.47 -1.08 -8.63
N GLU A 727 35.33 -2.40 -8.53
CA GLU A 727 35.41 -3.32 -9.66
C GLU A 727 34.28 -3.06 -10.70
N ILE A 728 33.05 -2.76 -10.24
CA ILE A 728 31.93 -2.42 -11.12
C ILE A 728 32.13 -1.05 -11.75
N ASN A 729 32.63 -0.06 -11.04
CA ASN A 729 32.93 1.26 -11.57
C ASN A 729 33.98 1.17 -12.68
N GLU A 730 35.04 0.40 -12.46
CA GLU A 730 36.08 0.14 -13.46
C GLU A 730 35.49 -0.59 -14.69
N PHE A 731 34.69 -1.62 -14.47
CA PHE A 731 34.03 -2.36 -15.54
C PHE A 731 33.13 -1.45 -16.41
N VAL A 732 32.37 -0.52 -15.78
CA VAL A 732 31.57 0.46 -16.48
C VAL A 732 32.46 1.42 -17.28
N ARG A 733 33.52 1.95 -16.67
CA ARG A 733 34.47 2.87 -17.32
C ARG A 733 35.11 2.26 -18.56
N GLU A 734 35.47 0.97 -18.53
CA GLU A 734 36.08 0.27 -19.65
C GLU A 734 35.11 0.04 -20.82
N ASN A 735 33.82 -0.16 -20.54
CA ASN A 735 32.86 -0.68 -21.54
C ASN A 735 31.79 0.33 -21.99
N TYR A 736 31.58 1.49 -21.30
CA TYR A 736 30.49 2.40 -21.63
C TYR A 736 30.59 3.02 -23.03
N LYS A 737 31.82 3.15 -23.60
CA LYS A 737 32.06 3.74 -24.92
C LYS A 737 31.49 2.90 -26.06
N ASP A 738 31.27 1.62 -25.84
CA ASP A 738 30.62 0.71 -26.78
C ASP A 738 29.11 0.96 -26.89
N THR A 739 28.56 1.73 -25.95
CA THR A 739 27.14 2.04 -25.91
C THR A 739 26.83 3.32 -26.68
N LYS A 740 25.92 3.24 -27.67
CA LYS A 740 25.49 4.43 -28.43
C LYS A 740 24.69 5.36 -27.52
N VAL A 741 25.10 6.60 -27.37
CA VAL A 741 24.44 7.62 -26.56
C VAL A 741 23.19 8.12 -27.28
N SER A 742 22.02 7.72 -26.81
CA SER A 742 20.72 8.14 -27.33
C SER A 742 19.98 9.01 -26.32
N VAL A 743 18.92 9.68 -26.76
CA VAL A 743 18.05 10.46 -25.86
C VAL A 743 17.47 9.60 -24.73
N SER A 744 16.98 8.40 -25.05
CA SER A 744 16.42 7.50 -24.06
C SER A 744 17.45 7.04 -23.02
N LEU A 745 18.70 6.86 -23.44
CA LEU A 745 19.82 6.55 -22.56
C LEU A 745 20.07 7.70 -21.57
N LEU A 746 20.19 8.93 -22.07
CA LEU A 746 20.40 10.11 -21.22
C LEU A 746 19.22 10.35 -20.27
N ASN A 747 17.98 10.19 -20.76
CA ASN A 747 16.79 10.34 -19.92
C ASN A 747 16.78 9.31 -18.80
N ASN A 748 17.10 8.04 -19.06
CA ASN A 748 17.20 7.01 -18.04
C ASN A 748 18.31 7.31 -17.04
N PHE A 749 19.48 7.82 -17.50
CA PHE A 749 20.59 8.17 -16.63
C PHE A 749 20.25 9.30 -15.65
N PHE A 750 19.62 10.38 -16.13
CA PHE A 750 19.23 11.51 -15.29
C PHE A 750 17.98 11.25 -14.46
N GLU A 751 17.14 10.30 -14.84
CA GLU A 751 16.03 9.84 -13.98
C GLU A 751 16.53 8.97 -12.83
N CYS A 752 17.35 7.96 -13.14
CA CYS A 752 17.96 7.07 -12.14
C CYS A 752 19.19 6.39 -12.72
N PRO A 753 20.39 6.55 -12.13
CA PRO A 753 21.62 5.95 -12.64
C PRO A 753 21.55 4.42 -12.71
N PHE A 754 20.86 3.78 -11.76
CA PHE A 754 20.67 2.32 -11.80
C PHE A 754 19.67 1.88 -12.88
N LYS A 755 18.68 2.70 -13.24
CA LYS A 755 17.84 2.46 -14.42
C LYS A 755 18.68 2.43 -15.69
N TRP A 756 19.57 3.41 -15.86
CA TRP A 756 20.53 3.42 -16.95
C TRP A 756 21.42 2.19 -16.93
N TYR A 757 22.00 1.84 -15.79
CA TYR A 757 22.91 0.72 -15.63
C TYR A 757 22.26 -0.61 -16.04
N PHE A 758 21.12 -0.95 -15.48
CA PHE A 758 20.47 -2.22 -15.80
C PHE A 758 19.85 -2.24 -17.20
N ARG A 759 19.30 -1.13 -17.66
CA ARG A 759 18.52 -1.07 -18.89
C ARG A 759 19.33 -0.74 -20.15
N ASN A 760 20.26 0.18 -20.04
CA ASN A 760 21.03 0.67 -21.19
C ASN A 760 22.42 0.04 -21.27
N PHE A 761 23.08 -0.14 -20.15
CA PHE A 761 24.42 -0.71 -20.09
C PHE A 761 24.38 -2.25 -20.12
N LEU A 762 23.80 -2.92 -19.13
CA LEU A 762 23.64 -4.39 -19.09
C LEU A 762 22.56 -4.91 -20.05
N LYS A 763 21.64 -4.06 -20.50
CA LYS A 763 20.50 -4.40 -21.37
C LYS A 763 19.65 -5.56 -20.83
N LEU A 764 19.42 -5.57 -19.51
CA LEU A 764 18.53 -6.57 -18.90
C LEU A 764 17.16 -6.50 -19.58
N PRO A 765 16.59 -7.64 -19.95
CA PRO A 765 15.25 -7.68 -20.51
C PRO A 765 14.22 -7.26 -19.46
N GLU A 766 13.20 -6.53 -19.89
CA GLU A 766 12.09 -6.07 -19.05
C GLU A 766 10.76 -6.50 -19.61
N PRO A 767 9.77 -6.83 -18.75
CA PRO A 767 8.41 -7.01 -19.23
C PRO A 767 7.87 -5.66 -19.73
N LYS A 768 7.38 -5.62 -20.98
CA LYS A 768 6.83 -4.40 -21.55
C LYS A 768 5.48 -4.07 -20.93
N SER A 769 5.29 -2.83 -20.50
CA SER A 769 3.99 -2.36 -20.03
C SER A 769 2.99 -2.27 -21.20
N VAL A 770 1.70 -2.39 -20.86
CA VAL A 770 0.59 -2.27 -21.83
C VAL A 770 0.68 -0.95 -22.63
N SER A 771 1.07 0.14 -21.99
CA SER A 771 1.24 1.46 -22.62
C SER A 771 2.41 1.47 -23.59
N LEU A 772 3.53 0.82 -23.26
CA LEU A 772 4.68 0.68 -24.16
C LEU A 772 4.36 -0.19 -25.36
N ALA A 773 3.66 -1.30 -25.16
CA ALA A 773 3.22 -2.18 -26.24
C ALA A 773 2.29 -1.46 -27.22
N LEU A 774 1.33 -0.69 -26.72
CA LEU A 774 0.47 0.17 -27.54
C LEU A 774 1.29 1.21 -28.32
N GLY A 775 2.23 1.89 -27.65
CA GLY A 775 3.13 2.86 -28.26
C GLY A 775 3.93 2.25 -29.41
N SER A 776 4.60 1.11 -29.17
CA SER A 776 5.35 0.40 -30.19
C SER A 776 4.46 0.00 -31.38
N ALA A 777 3.28 -0.57 -31.15
CA ALA A 777 2.38 -0.99 -32.22
C ALA A 777 1.90 0.20 -33.07
N VAL A 778 1.58 1.35 -32.46
CA VAL A 778 1.20 2.58 -33.17
C VAL A 778 2.36 3.12 -34.01
N HIS A 779 3.59 3.24 -33.43
CA HIS A 779 4.77 3.70 -34.13
C HIS A 779 5.13 2.80 -35.33
N ASN A 780 5.16 1.46 -35.10
CA ASN A 780 5.45 0.49 -36.19
C ASN A 780 4.42 0.58 -37.31
N THR A 781 3.16 0.81 -37.00
CA THR A 781 2.11 0.97 -38.01
C THR A 781 2.25 2.27 -38.78
N ILE A 782 2.56 3.40 -38.13
CA ILE A 782 2.83 4.68 -38.78
C ILE A 782 4.08 4.56 -39.67
N GLU A 783 5.17 3.94 -39.19
CA GLU A 783 6.35 3.64 -39.93
C GLU A 783 6.06 2.87 -41.23
N PHE A 784 5.25 1.78 -41.09
CA PHE A 784 4.84 0.96 -42.23
C PHE A 784 4.09 1.78 -43.29
N ILE A 785 3.15 2.64 -42.85
CA ILE A 785 2.36 3.51 -43.74
C ILE A 785 3.26 4.52 -44.43
N LEU A 786 4.15 5.20 -43.72
CA LEU A 786 5.04 6.21 -44.23
C LEU A 786 6.08 5.62 -45.21
N LYS A 787 6.69 4.49 -44.90
CA LYS A 787 7.69 3.82 -45.73
C LYS A 787 7.11 3.30 -47.04
N ASN A 788 5.96 2.62 -46.94
CA ASN A 788 5.37 1.97 -48.13
C ASN A 788 4.47 2.90 -48.94
N LYS A 789 4.10 4.04 -48.37
CA LYS A 789 3.12 5.01 -48.95
C LYS A 789 1.79 4.31 -49.32
N ILE A 790 1.40 3.29 -48.55
CA ILE A 790 0.19 2.50 -48.73
C ILE A 790 -0.75 2.77 -47.57
N LEU A 791 -2.03 3.04 -47.86
CA LEU A 791 -3.08 3.13 -46.87
C LEU A 791 -3.72 1.73 -46.69
N PRO A 792 -3.46 1.03 -45.58
CA PRO A 792 -4.04 -0.29 -45.34
C PRO A 792 -5.56 -0.17 -45.15
N LYS A 793 -6.31 -1.23 -45.53
CA LYS A 793 -7.72 -1.34 -45.23
C LYS A 793 -7.91 -1.62 -43.75
N ALA A 794 -9.05 -1.27 -43.18
CA ALA A 794 -9.33 -1.40 -41.75
C ALA A 794 -9.02 -2.81 -41.17
N LYS A 795 -9.39 -3.89 -41.89
CA LYS A 795 -9.10 -5.28 -41.48
C LYS A 795 -7.59 -5.63 -41.53
N GLU A 796 -6.87 -5.08 -42.50
CA GLU A 796 -5.42 -5.29 -42.65
C GLU A 796 -4.68 -4.55 -41.55
N LEU A 797 -5.13 -3.35 -41.24
CA LEU A 797 -4.61 -2.50 -40.15
C LEU A 797 -4.80 -3.20 -38.79
N GLU A 798 -6.00 -3.69 -38.50
CA GLU A 798 -6.30 -4.43 -37.29
C GLU A 798 -5.45 -5.71 -37.16
N SER A 799 -5.29 -6.47 -38.23
CA SER A 799 -4.45 -7.68 -38.24
C SER A 799 -2.99 -7.36 -37.96
N PHE A 800 -2.45 -6.28 -38.56
CA PHE A 800 -1.08 -5.85 -38.34
C PHE A 800 -0.84 -5.42 -36.88
N ILE A 801 -1.74 -4.61 -36.32
CA ILE A 801 -1.69 -4.16 -34.93
C ILE A 801 -1.76 -5.35 -33.97
N ASN A 802 -2.68 -6.29 -34.19
CA ASN A 802 -2.83 -7.48 -33.36
C ASN A 802 -1.56 -8.35 -33.35
N GLN A 803 -0.92 -8.51 -34.52
CA GLN A 803 0.34 -9.24 -34.62
C GLN A 803 1.46 -8.55 -33.85
N ASP A 804 1.55 -7.21 -33.96
CA ASP A 804 2.56 -6.44 -33.25
C ASP A 804 2.36 -6.46 -31.73
N LEU A 805 1.12 -6.33 -31.25
CA LEU A 805 0.81 -6.44 -29.83
C LEU A 805 1.20 -7.80 -29.25
N ARG A 806 1.00 -8.88 -30.02
CA ARG A 806 1.44 -10.23 -29.62
C ARG A 806 2.96 -10.34 -29.56
N LYS A 807 3.68 -9.75 -30.53
CA LYS A 807 5.16 -9.68 -30.51
C LYS A 807 5.68 -8.90 -29.31
N GLU A 808 4.94 -7.88 -28.88
CA GLU A 808 5.25 -7.06 -27.70
C GLU A 808 4.92 -7.76 -26.36
N GLY A 809 4.45 -9.03 -26.42
CA GLY A 809 4.22 -9.87 -25.23
C GLY A 809 2.82 -9.82 -24.66
N ILE A 810 1.86 -9.15 -25.29
CA ILE A 810 0.46 -9.17 -24.86
C ILE A 810 -0.17 -10.49 -25.28
N SER A 811 -0.57 -11.32 -24.32
CA SER A 811 -1.14 -12.65 -24.56
C SER A 811 -2.65 -12.75 -24.35
N ASN A 812 -3.25 -11.78 -23.62
CA ASN A 812 -4.70 -11.77 -23.36
C ASN A 812 -5.47 -11.24 -24.57
N ASP A 813 -6.31 -12.08 -25.17
CA ASP A 813 -7.07 -11.73 -26.40
C ASP A 813 -8.03 -10.56 -26.19
N LYS A 814 -8.64 -10.41 -25.02
CA LYS A 814 -9.53 -9.28 -24.71
C LYS A 814 -8.73 -7.97 -24.64
N GLU A 815 -7.55 -8.01 -24.03
CA GLU A 815 -6.64 -6.85 -23.95
C GLU A 815 -6.12 -6.47 -25.35
N ILE A 816 -5.77 -7.47 -26.18
CA ILE A 816 -5.38 -7.23 -27.59
C ILE A 816 -6.51 -6.55 -28.34
N LEU A 817 -7.75 -7.02 -28.22
CA LEU A 817 -8.90 -6.41 -28.92
C LEU A 817 -9.12 -4.95 -28.49
N ARG A 818 -9.01 -4.67 -27.19
CA ARG A 818 -9.14 -3.31 -26.62
C ARG A 818 -8.02 -2.38 -27.12
N LEU A 819 -6.79 -2.85 -27.08
CA LEU A 819 -5.61 -2.07 -27.53
C LEU A 819 -5.64 -1.87 -29.03
N SER A 820 -6.03 -2.87 -29.81
CA SER A 820 -6.17 -2.80 -31.27
C SER A 820 -7.18 -1.74 -31.68
N LYS A 821 -8.36 -1.73 -31.04
CA LYS A 821 -9.37 -0.67 -31.28
C LYS A 821 -8.81 0.73 -30.96
N THR A 822 -8.10 0.86 -29.85
CA THR A 822 -7.48 2.14 -29.47
C THR A 822 -6.41 2.57 -30.50
N ALA A 823 -5.52 1.66 -30.89
CA ALA A 823 -4.49 1.93 -31.88
C ALA A 823 -5.10 2.30 -33.26
N SER A 824 -6.12 1.58 -33.69
CA SER A 824 -6.83 1.89 -34.94
C SER A 824 -7.42 3.30 -34.93
N ASN A 825 -8.09 3.71 -33.86
CA ASN A 825 -8.62 5.07 -33.73
C ASN A 825 -7.51 6.15 -33.80
N ILE A 826 -6.37 5.91 -33.13
CA ILE A 826 -5.21 6.81 -33.14
C ILE A 826 -4.67 6.96 -34.57
N ILE A 827 -4.55 5.84 -35.30
CA ILE A 827 -3.99 5.83 -36.65
C ILE A 827 -4.96 6.47 -37.65
N GLU A 828 -6.27 6.20 -37.56
CA GLU A 828 -7.27 6.85 -38.36
C GLU A 828 -7.25 8.38 -38.20
N ASP A 829 -7.08 8.84 -36.96
CA ASP A 829 -6.93 10.25 -36.67
C ASP A 829 -5.63 10.84 -37.25
N PHE A 830 -4.51 10.15 -37.11
CA PHE A 830 -3.24 10.52 -37.75
C PHE A 830 -3.40 10.65 -39.25
N LEU A 831 -4.05 9.71 -39.92
CA LEU A 831 -4.27 9.72 -41.37
C LEU A 831 -5.18 10.90 -41.79
N ALA A 832 -6.22 11.20 -41.01
CA ALA A 832 -7.16 12.28 -41.33
C ALA A 832 -6.59 13.68 -41.10
N SER A 833 -5.77 13.85 -40.03
CA SER A 833 -5.33 15.18 -39.58
C SER A 833 -3.90 15.57 -40.00
N PHE A 834 -2.97 14.63 -40.05
CA PHE A 834 -1.55 14.90 -40.24
C PHE A 834 -1.02 14.36 -41.57
N TYR A 835 -1.25 13.09 -41.93
CA TYR A 835 -0.65 12.43 -43.10
C TYR A 835 -0.90 13.17 -44.41
N LYS A 836 -2.07 13.78 -44.58
CA LYS A 836 -2.42 14.53 -45.81
C LYS A 836 -1.57 15.79 -46.04
N ASN A 837 -0.96 16.31 -44.97
CA ASN A 837 -0.23 17.57 -44.97
C ASN A 837 1.30 17.36 -45.01
N ILE A 838 1.78 16.10 -45.02
CA ILE A 838 3.21 15.79 -45.11
C ILE A 838 3.78 16.23 -46.44
N ALA A 839 4.98 16.85 -46.44
CA ALA A 839 5.69 17.25 -47.64
C ALA A 839 5.93 16.04 -48.53
N LYS A 840 5.97 16.28 -49.86
CA LYS A 840 6.23 15.18 -50.84
C LYS A 840 7.62 14.57 -50.68
N ASP A 841 8.61 15.39 -50.30
CA ASP A 841 9.98 14.93 -50.00
C ASP A 841 10.12 14.74 -48.47
N PHE A 842 10.00 13.50 -48.02
CA PHE A 842 10.19 13.14 -46.64
C PHE A 842 10.91 11.79 -46.45
N SER A 843 11.54 11.62 -45.30
CA SER A 843 12.08 10.36 -44.83
C SER A 843 11.55 10.02 -43.43
N SER A 844 11.14 8.78 -43.25
CA SER A 844 10.67 8.27 -41.98
C SER A 844 11.68 7.32 -41.34
N GLU A 845 11.71 7.29 -40.00
CA GLU A 845 12.49 6.38 -39.16
C GLU A 845 13.99 6.36 -39.54
N ARG A 846 14.53 7.53 -39.80
CA ARG A 846 15.94 7.69 -40.24
C ARG A 846 16.86 7.54 -39.02
N SER A 847 17.71 6.52 -39.02
CA SER A 847 18.80 6.38 -38.06
C SER A 847 19.96 7.29 -38.44
N VAL A 848 20.37 8.15 -37.53
CA VAL A 848 21.51 9.08 -37.66
C VAL A 848 22.48 8.85 -36.54
N SER A 849 23.77 8.78 -36.83
CA SER A 849 24.80 8.65 -35.79
C SER A 849 25.98 9.59 -36.12
N PHE A 850 26.61 10.07 -35.05
CA PHE A 850 27.77 10.94 -35.11
C PHE A 850 28.80 10.53 -34.05
N LEU A 851 30.05 10.30 -34.48
CA LEU A 851 31.14 10.00 -33.55
C LEU A 851 31.75 11.34 -33.09
N ASP A 852 31.51 11.65 -31.82
CA ASP A 852 32.19 12.76 -31.16
C ASP A 852 33.62 12.33 -30.79
N LYS A 853 34.61 12.92 -31.48
CA LYS A 853 36.03 12.54 -31.32
C LYS A 853 36.63 13.08 -30.04
N ASP A 854 36.08 14.17 -29.47
CA ASP A 854 36.61 14.80 -28.25
C ASP A 854 36.15 14.02 -27.02
N LEU A 855 34.94 13.53 -27.04
CA LEU A 855 34.37 12.70 -25.95
C LEU A 855 34.56 11.19 -26.17
N GLY A 856 34.96 10.77 -27.39
CA GLY A 856 35.17 9.36 -27.73
C GLY A 856 33.90 8.50 -27.71
N ILE A 857 32.71 9.10 -27.94
CA ILE A 857 31.42 8.43 -27.89
C ILE A 857 30.65 8.54 -29.21
N ASN A 858 29.76 7.56 -29.45
CA ASN A 858 28.90 7.57 -30.62
C ASN A 858 27.49 8.06 -30.22
N ILE A 859 27.14 9.29 -30.68
CA ILE A 859 25.82 9.88 -30.45
C ILE A 859 24.86 9.35 -31.52
N TYR A 860 23.67 8.90 -31.11
CA TYR A 860 22.72 8.20 -31.99
C TYR A 860 21.28 8.70 -31.74
N GLY A 861 20.55 8.80 -32.85
CA GLY A 861 19.12 9.09 -32.83
C GLY A 861 18.40 8.42 -34.00
N LYS A 862 17.13 8.03 -33.74
CA LYS A 862 16.21 7.57 -34.77
C LYS A 862 15.09 8.61 -34.87
N ILE A 863 15.02 9.30 -36.00
CA ILE A 863 14.07 10.41 -36.19
C ILE A 863 12.83 9.87 -36.88
N ASP A 864 11.65 10.06 -36.27
CA ASP A 864 10.38 9.50 -36.75
C ASP A 864 10.04 10.03 -38.17
N LEU A 865 10.13 11.35 -38.36
CA LEU A 865 9.86 11.98 -39.67
C LEU A 865 10.76 13.19 -39.88
N THR A 866 11.40 13.26 -41.07
CA THR A 866 12.11 14.44 -41.56
C THR A 866 11.52 14.83 -42.90
N GLU A 867 11.14 16.11 -43.04
CA GLU A 867 10.53 16.66 -44.24
C GLU A 867 11.39 17.77 -44.83
N ASN A 868 11.53 17.77 -46.14
CA ASN A 868 12.07 18.90 -46.90
C ASN A 868 10.87 19.63 -47.56
N THR A 869 10.55 20.78 -47.03
CA THR A 869 9.44 21.58 -47.58
C THR A 869 9.78 22.20 -48.91
N SER A 870 8.74 22.58 -49.67
CA SER A 870 8.92 23.18 -51.03
C SER A 870 9.68 24.52 -51.04
N ASP A 871 9.77 25.18 -49.88
CA ASP A 871 10.54 26.42 -49.67
C ASP A 871 11.98 26.15 -49.15
N GLY A 872 12.39 24.87 -49.11
CA GLY A 872 13.74 24.44 -48.75
C GLY A 872 14.03 24.30 -47.26
N ARG A 873 13.05 24.46 -46.40
CA ARG A 873 13.18 24.28 -44.94
C ARG A 873 13.19 22.79 -44.57
N ILE A 874 13.95 22.48 -43.51
CA ILE A 874 13.96 21.15 -42.88
C ILE A 874 13.05 21.17 -41.66
N VAL A 875 12.07 20.28 -41.64
CA VAL A 875 11.18 20.07 -40.53
C VAL A 875 11.41 18.68 -39.95
N ILE A 876 11.59 18.59 -38.64
CA ILE A 876 11.67 17.33 -37.91
C ILE A 876 10.41 17.16 -37.06
N THR A 877 9.78 15.99 -37.16
CA THR A 877 8.61 15.64 -36.34
C THR A 877 8.91 14.38 -35.53
N ASP A 878 8.58 14.42 -34.23
CA ASP A 878 8.62 13.30 -33.35
C ASP A 878 7.19 12.98 -32.83
N PHE A 879 6.77 11.73 -33.00
CA PHE A 879 5.43 11.28 -32.62
C PHE A 879 5.38 10.82 -31.18
N LYS A 880 4.33 11.20 -30.44
CA LYS A 880 4.12 10.82 -29.05
C LYS A 880 2.76 10.16 -28.84
N THR A 881 2.75 8.89 -28.44
CA THR A 881 1.54 8.13 -28.11
C THR A 881 1.05 8.44 -26.70
N GLY A 882 0.90 9.70 -26.36
CA GLY A 882 0.41 10.16 -25.06
C GLY A 882 -0.44 11.41 -25.21
N LYS A 883 -1.09 11.79 -24.09
CA LYS A 883 -1.87 13.02 -24.02
C LYS A 883 -0.99 14.26 -24.27
N PRO A 884 -1.51 15.30 -24.95
CA PRO A 884 -0.79 16.54 -25.15
C PRO A 884 -0.27 17.17 -23.87
N LYS A 885 0.92 17.77 -23.96
CA LYS A 885 1.56 18.48 -22.86
C LYS A 885 1.53 19.99 -23.08
N THR A 886 1.49 20.73 -21.98
CA THR A 886 1.55 22.20 -22.04
C THR A 886 2.97 22.65 -22.43
N LYS A 887 3.08 23.83 -23.05
CA LYS A 887 4.36 24.44 -23.40
C LYS A 887 5.30 24.51 -22.19
N THR A 888 4.78 24.89 -21.02
CA THR A 888 5.55 25.00 -19.78
C THR A 888 6.11 23.64 -19.34
N GLU A 889 5.37 22.54 -19.52
CA GLU A 889 5.86 21.19 -19.20
C GLU A 889 6.94 20.71 -20.17
N ILE A 890 6.82 21.07 -21.45
CA ILE A 890 7.77 20.69 -22.49
C ILE A 890 9.09 21.46 -22.34
N GLU A 891 9.03 22.77 -22.10
CA GLU A 891 10.18 23.67 -22.00
C GLU A 891 10.79 23.75 -20.60
N LYS A 892 10.26 22.99 -19.64
CA LYS A 892 10.75 23.00 -18.26
C LYS A 892 12.23 22.64 -18.20
N ILE A 893 13.01 23.48 -17.53
CA ILE A 893 14.38 23.20 -17.11
C ILE A 893 14.32 22.72 -15.66
N ASP A 894 15.09 21.71 -15.30
CA ASP A 894 15.16 21.19 -13.94
C ASP A 894 16.01 22.07 -13.02
N GLU A 895 16.09 21.70 -11.73
CA GLU A 895 16.87 22.47 -10.71
C GLU A 895 18.37 22.48 -10.99
N GLU A 896 18.89 21.53 -11.77
CA GLU A 896 20.28 21.45 -12.18
C GLU A 896 20.53 22.13 -13.54
N GLY A 897 19.54 22.80 -14.10
CA GLY A 897 19.59 23.54 -15.36
C GLY A 897 19.56 22.65 -16.61
N ARG A 898 19.04 21.42 -16.54
CA ARG A 898 18.97 20.47 -17.65
C ARG A 898 17.67 20.60 -18.45
N LEU A 899 17.75 20.27 -19.73
CA LEU A 899 16.60 20.20 -20.60
C LEU A 899 15.60 19.12 -20.15
N SER A 900 14.30 19.37 -20.36
CA SER A 900 13.30 18.31 -20.24
C SER A 900 13.58 17.14 -21.21
N ALA A 901 12.99 15.98 -20.94
CA ALA A 901 13.10 14.83 -21.84
C ALA A 901 12.65 15.13 -23.28
N TYR A 902 11.62 15.95 -23.44
CA TYR A 902 11.09 16.37 -24.73
C TYR A 902 12.05 17.34 -25.46
N MET A 903 12.54 18.36 -24.78
CA MET A 903 13.48 19.32 -25.37
C MET A 903 14.83 18.68 -25.67
N ARG A 904 15.31 17.78 -24.81
CA ARG A 904 16.54 17.01 -25.08
C ARG A 904 16.41 16.17 -26.33
N GLN A 905 15.24 15.62 -26.61
CA GLN A 905 14.99 14.84 -27.83
C GLN A 905 15.05 15.70 -29.07
N LEU A 906 14.35 16.82 -29.10
CA LEU A 906 14.36 17.74 -30.24
C LEU A 906 15.77 18.34 -30.49
N ALA A 907 16.46 18.73 -29.40
CA ALA A 907 17.83 19.24 -29.49
C ALA A 907 18.81 18.17 -30.04
N MET A 908 18.69 16.91 -29.58
CA MET A 908 19.52 15.80 -30.08
C MET A 908 19.31 15.56 -31.58
N TYR A 909 18.06 15.56 -32.03
CA TYR A 909 17.76 15.35 -33.44
C TYR A 909 18.27 16.51 -34.30
N SER A 910 18.09 17.76 -33.89
CA SER A 910 18.61 18.95 -34.57
C SER A 910 20.13 18.92 -34.63
N TYR A 911 20.81 18.56 -33.53
CA TYR A 911 22.25 18.41 -33.47
C TYR A 911 22.76 17.34 -34.46
N LEU A 912 22.15 16.16 -34.48
CA LEU A 912 22.51 15.04 -35.32
C LEU A 912 22.33 15.38 -36.82
N VAL A 913 21.27 16.08 -37.21
CA VAL A 913 21.05 16.53 -38.60
C VAL A 913 22.09 17.55 -38.97
N LYS A 914 22.41 18.52 -38.12
CA LYS A 914 23.47 19.52 -38.34
C LYS A 914 24.82 18.85 -38.55
N GLN A 915 25.21 17.88 -37.72
CA GLN A 915 26.50 17.17 -37.80
C GLN A 915 26.58 16.22 -39.01
N SER A 916 25.49 15.56 -39.37
CA SER A 916 25.52 14.56 -40.48
C SER A 916 25.28 15.12 -41.86
N GLN A 917 24.57 16.25 -42.01
CA GLN A 917 24.16 16.83 -43.27
C GLN A 917 24.76 18.23 -43.52
N ASN A 918 25.40 18.83 -42.53
CA ASN A 918 25.88 20.21 -42.53
C ASN A 918 24.74 21.22 -42.87
N ARG A 919 23.53 20.95 -42.44
CA ARG A 919 22.31 21.77 -42.59
C ARG A 919 21.62 21.98 -41.26
N GLU A 920 21.09 23.15 -41.06
CA GLU A 920 20.32 23.47 -39.85
C GLU A 920 18.87 23.00 -39.98
N VAL A 921 18.26 22.66 -38.88
CA VAL A 921 16.83 22.30 -38.77
C VAL A 921 16.05 23.59 -38.51
N ASP A 922 15.14 23.93 -39.42
CA ASP A 922 14.35 25.15 -39.31
C ASP A 922 13.20 25.04 -38.30
N ILE A 923 12.58 23.86 -38.25
CA ILE A 923 11.42 23.62 -37.39
C ILE A 923 11.57 22.23 -36.76
N SER A 924 11.41 22.18 -35.43
CA SER A 924 11.31 20.94 -34.66
C SER A 924 9.94 20.88 -33.99
N GLN A 925 9.25 19.75 -34.12
CA GLN A 925 7.92 19.61 -33.60
C GLN A 925 7.67 18.27 -32.91
N LEU A 926 6.81 18.32 -31.88
CA LEU A 926 6.22 17.12 -31.21
C LEU A 926 4.77 17.01 -31.66
N PHE A 927 4.39 15.84 -32.13
CA PHE A 927 3.02 15.56 -32.52
C PHE A 927 2.42 14.53 -31.57
N PHE A 928 1.41 14.94 -30.78
CA PHE A 928 0.75 14.05 -29.84
C PHE A 928 -0.40 13.31 -30.53
N LEU A 929 -0.33 12.00 -30.53
CA LEU A 929 -1.23 11.12 -31.28
C LEU A 929 -2.55 10.85 -30.56
N GLU A 930 -2.62 10.93 -29.22
CA GLU A 930 -3.86 10.78 -28.46
C GLU A 930 -4.61 12.12 -28.38
N ARG A 931 -5.95 12.10 -28.60
CA ARG A 931 -6.82 13.28 -28.48
C ARG A 931 -7.45 13.38 -27.09
N GLU A 932 -7.58 14.61 -26.59
CA GLU A 932 -8.67 15.02 -25.70
C GLU A 932 -9.66 15.89 -26.50
N HIS A 933 -10.94 15.84 -26.16
CA HIS A 933 -12.06 16.44 -26.92
C HIS A 933 -11.94 17.94 -27.24
N ASN A 934 -10.94 18.68 -26.70
CA ASN A 934 -10.77 20.13 -26.84
C ASN A 934 -9.31 20.56 -27.13
N ASP A 935 -8.48 19.78 -27.80
CA ASP A 935 -7.04 20.01 -27.89
C ASP A 935 -6.63 21.07 -28.91
N LYS A 936 -6.27 22.25 -28.41
CA LYS A 936 -5.46 23.24 -29.15
C LYS A 936 -3.94 22.93 -29.15
N ASN A 937 -3.47 21.99 -28.31
CA ASN A 937 -2.05 21.72 -28.05
C ASN A 937 -1.51 20.43 -28.70
N LYS A 938 -2.17 19.91 -29.73
CA LYS A 938 -1.83 18.65 -30.38
C LYS A 938 -0.42 18.66 -31.01
N VAL A 939 0.04 19.82 -31.43
CA VAL A 939 1.36 20.03 -32.03
C VAL A 939 2.10 21.10 -31.25
N TYR A 940 3.26 20.74 -30.74
CA TYR A 940 4.20 21.70 -30.19
C TYR A 940 5.28 21.98 -31.21
N ILE A 941 5.47 23.25 -31.62
CA ILE A 941 6.40 23.71 -32.63
C ILE A 941 7.43 24.63 -31.96
N THR A 942 8.71 24.40 -32.26
CA THR A 942 9.81 25.24 -31.79
C THR A 942 10.95 25.26 -32.78
N ASN A 943 11.83 26.26 -32.66
CA ASN A 943 13.16 26.25 -33.26
C ASN A 943 14.16 25.93 -32.15
N ILE A 944 15.12 25.06 -32.48
CA ILE A 944 16.22 24.68 -31.56
C ILE A 944 17.40 25.60 -31.86
N ASP A 945 17.61 26.57 -30.97
CA ASP A 945 18.76 27.50 -31.03
C ASP A 945 20.04 26.87 -30.48
N ASN A 946 21.16 27.58 -30.68
CA ASN A 946 22.45 27.12 -30.21
C ASN A 946 22.50 26.99 -28.69
N GLU A 947 21.78 27.78 -27.92
CA GLU A 947 21.71 27.69 -26.46
C GLU A 947 21.16 26.34 -26.02
N LYS A 948 20.10 25.84 -26.65
CA LYS A 948 19.54 24.50 -26.33
C LYS A 948 20.48 23.37 -26.75
N ILE A 949 21.23 23.55 -27.85
CA ILE A 949 22.25 22.59 -28.26
C ILE A 949 23.41 22.57 -27.27
N ASP A 950 23.85 23.73 -26.76
CA ASP A 950 24.92 23.83 -25.77
C ASP A 950 24.50 23.17 -24.43
N LEU A 951 23.23 23.33 -24.03
CA LEU A 951 22.68 22.63 -22.85
C LEU A 951 22.68 21.10 -23.06
N LEU A 952 22.32 20.62 -24.26
CA LEU A 952 22.39 19.19 -24.59
C LEU A 952 23.84 18.67 -24.53
N LEU A 953 24.77 19.40 -25.10
CA LEU A 953 26.21 19.01 -25.10
C LEU A 953 26.76 18.99 -23.68
N ARG A 954 26.34 19.91 -22.84
CA ARG A 954 26.64 19.89 -21.38
C ARG A 954 26.08 18.66 -20.69
N ASP A 955 24.83 18.26 -20.99
CA ASP A 955 24.22 17.04 -20.44
C ASP A 955 25.01 15.78 -20.88
N ILE A 956 25.45 15.73 -22.15
CA ILE A 956 26.27 14.63 -22.69
C ILE A 956 27.65 14.60 -21.99
N LYS A 957 28.26 15.75 -21.81
CA LYS A 957 29.56 15.86 -21.11
C LYS A 957 29.44 15.43 -19.64
N ASP A 958 28.41 15.88 -18.91
CA ASP A 958 28.13 15.47 -17.54
C ASP A 958 27.93 13.94 -17.43
N TYR A 959 27.25 13.32 -18.41
CA TYR A 959 27.13 11.87 -18.49
C TYR A 959 28.52 11.20 -18.61
N VAL A 960 29.36 11.61 -19.53
CA VAL A 960 30.71 11.05 -19.77
C VAL A 960 31.60 11.25 -18.54
N GLU A 961 31.66 12.48 -18.00
CA GLU A 961 32.47 12.80 -16.80
C GLU A 961 32.05 12.01 -15.59
N SER A 962 30.75 11.77 -15.40
CA SER A 962 30.25 10.96 -14.28
C SER A 962 30.74 9.51 -14.36
N LEU A 963 30.86 8.94 -15.56
CA LEU A 963 31.34 7.58 -15.76
C LEU A 963 32.86 7.46 -15.66
N GLU A 964 33.59 8.40 -16.27
CA GLU A 964 35.06 8.41 -16.21
C GLU A 964 35.59 8.61 -14.79
N ASN A 965 34.88 9.42 -13.97
CA ASN A 965 35.29 9.75 -12.60
C ASN A 965 34.64 8.86 -11.52
N HIS A 966 33.93 7.80 -11.91
CA HIS A 966 33.25 6.86 -10.98
C HIS A 966 32.14 7.48 -10.12
N HIS A 967 31.58 8.65 -10.52
CA HIS A 967 30.54 9.37 -9.76
C HIS A 967 29.10 9.08 -10.20
N TRP A 968 28.89 8.16 -11.14
CA TRP A 968 27.56 7.88 -11.67
C TRP A 968 26.61 7.26 -10.63
N MET A 969 27.14 6.44 -9.69
CA MET A 969 26.35 5.84 -8.60
C MET A 969 25.94 6.87 -7.54
N ASP A 970 26.70 7.98 -7.39
CA ASP A 970 26.41 9.03 -6.39
C ASP A 970 25.22 9.92 -6.75
N ARG A 971 24.77 9.83 -8.00
CA ARG A 971 23.69 10.68 -8.49
C ARG A 971 22.37 10.36 -7.82
N LYS A 972 21.63 11.44 -7.46
CA LYS A 972 20.30 11.33 -6.87
C LYS A 972 19.31 10.66 -7.84
N CYS A 973 18.52 9.74 -7.33
CA CYS A 973 17.41 9.16 -8.08
C CYS A 973 16.22 10.14 -8.11
N ASN A 974 15.81 10.53 -9.32
CA ASN A 974 14.68 11.43 -9.59
C ASN A 974 13.43 10.68 -10.05
N PHE A 975 13.39 9.35 -9.87
CA PHE A 975 12.24 8.52 -10.25
C PHE A 975 10.98 8.96 -9.53
N LYS A 976 9.89 9.14 -10.31
CA LYS A 976 8.57 9.47 -9.77
C LYS A 976 7.61 8.32 -10.07
N SER A 977 7.03 7.74 -9.04
CA SER A 977 6.02 6.70 -9.22
C SER A 977 4.73 7.28 -9.84
N PHE A 978 4.06 6.49 -10.69
CA PHE A 978 2.75 6.86 -11.22
C PHE A 978 1.71 6.85 -10.09
N GLY A 979 0.93 7.94 -9.94
CA GLY A 979 -0.15 8.03 -8.96
C GLY A 979 0.18 8.76 -7.67
N GLY A 980 1.34 9.42 -7.56
CA GLY A 980 1.69 10.26 -6.40
C GLY A 980 1.97 9.49 -5.11
N LYS A 981 2.11 8.16 -5.19
CA LYS A 981 2.62 7.34 -4.09
C LYS A 981 4.14 7.44 -4.05
N ASN A 982 4.72 7.55 -2.86
CA ASN A 982 6.17 7.47 -2.64
C ASN A 982 6.67 6.02 -2.73
N ASP A 983 6.38 5.34 -3.85
CA ASP A 983 6.90 4.00 -4.07
C ASP A 983 8.40 4.09 -4.38
N PRO A 984 9.24 3.25 -3.78
CA PRO A 984 10.67 3.25 -4.04
C PRO A 984 10.95 2.92 -5.52
N CYS A 985 11.99 3.52 -6.07
CA CYS A 985 12.44 3.23 -7.43
C CYS A 985 12.78 1.72 -7.55
N PRO A 986 12.19 0.98 -8.50
CA PRO A 986 12.44 -0.45 -8.64
C PRO A 986 13.90 -0.78 -8.99
N TYR A 987 14.59 0.10 -9.70
CA TYR A 987 16.00 -0.07 -10.04
C TYR A 987 16.93 0.20 -8.86
N CYS A 988 16.61 1.18 -8.02
CA CYS A 988 17.33 1.38 -6.76
C CYS A 988 17.08 0.22 -5.79
N ALA A 989 15.85 -0.33 -5.74
CA ALA A 989 15.55 -1.51 -4.95
C ALA A 989 16.33 -2.74 -5.43
N LEU A 990 16.39 -2.95 -6.76
CA LEU A 990 17.18 -4.02 -7.36
C LEU A 990 18.67 -3.84 -7.06
N ALA A 991 19.20 -2.63 -7.20
CA ALA A 991 20.59 -2.32 -6.88
C ALA A 991 20.93 -2.58 -5.41
N LYS A 992 20.04 -2.17 -4.49
CA LYS A 992 20.21 -2.50 -3.05
C LYS A 992 20.31 -4.00 -2.83
N ASN A 993 19.46 -4.78 -3.48
CA ASN A 993 19.46 -6.24 -3.33
C ASN A 993 20.71 -6.90 -3.93
N ILE A 994 21.32 -6.30 -4.97
CA ILE A 994 22.49 -6.82 -5.65
C ILE A 994 23.80 -6.38 -4.97
N PHE A 995 23.90 -5.10 -4.60
CA PHE A 995 25.15 -4.50 -4.10
C PHE A 995 25.30 -4.54 -2.58
N LEU A 996 24.22 -4.71 -1.83
CA LEU A 996 24.25 -4.77 -0.37
C LEU A 996 23.88 -6.17 0.09
N LYS A 997 24.82 -6.86 0.73
CA LYS A 997 24.56 -8.16 1.38
C LYS A 997 23.71 -8.00 2.63
#